data_19d8a84f508515a810cede5bf03c5c1b
#
_entry.id   19d8a84f508515a810cede5bf03c5c1b
#
_cell.length_a   1.000
_cell.length_b   1.000
_cell.length_c   1.000
_cell.angle_alpha   90.00
_cell.angle_beta   90.00
_cell.angle_gamma   90.00
#
_symmetry.space_group_name_H-M   'P 1'
#
loop_
_entity.id
_entity.type
_entity.pdbx_description
1 polymer ?
#
loop_
_entity_poly.entity_id
_entity_poly.type
_entity_poly.pdbx_seq_one_letter_code
_entity_poly.pdbx_strand_id
1 'polypeptide(L)'
;MKRIKITKRAFCLLSILYLFGCTMNVSIENTSSSHITAATVEATLGQMKGQFPQADLALMERGVRQAAALWRASDGTKADFTAFCLAQYVPDSDARKILFDKLSYAQELFGGGYHKMSVALTMPVQLEGPPITPIDELLGSYSPSAHYYDDMFDNKLAFITILNFPNYSLQEKNDAGALWSRLEWAYARMGDVFTHRLPASIAQQLSQAGSVAENYISEYNIMMGHLLDEQGQRLFPTDMVLLSHWNLRDELKSNYAPGPDAFAKQQMIYKVMTHIVEQTIPKEAINNPAYDWAPESNKLYKEGKEVAATPEGDRRYTILLGQFKAALKADPYYPVHNTALLRAFEGGMEISSNEIQEMFTQYISSPQVQEVAKLIKKRLGRDLEPFDIWYDGFKARSGLSEDMLSAQTTKRYPTAQAYEKDIPNMLIKLGYKPDRAKFLSSKITVEAARGSGHAWGAESRDDVARLRTRLTPKGMDYKGFNIAVHEMGHNVEQTISLYDMDYYMLQGVPNTAFTETLAFIFQKRDLDILAISENNPLKQPLTTLDIFWGSYEIMGVALVDMHTWEWLYDHPQATANELKNAVIDIAKSVWNQYYAPVLGAPDSPLLAIYSHMIDYPLYLANYPFGHIIEFQLEEHLRTRSLPQEVDRCYALGRLVPQVWMQQAVGSKVSAMPLLNAVHQAVETLY
;
A
#
# COMPACT_ATOMS: atom_id res chain seq x y z
N MET A 1 -41.06 -8.49 39.70
CA MET A 1 -40.47 -7.50 40.62
C MET A 1 -39.53 -8.18 41.58
N LYS A 2 -38.21 -7.97 41.43
CA LYS A 2 -37.20 -7.98 42.49
C LYS A 2 -35.96 -7.35 41.90
N ARG A 3 -35.70 -6.11 42.28
CA ARG A 3 -34.45 -5.37 41.97
C ARG A 3 -33.31 -6.01 42.76
N ILE A 4 -32.28 -6.50 42.07
CA ILE A 4 -31.01 -6.86 42.68
C ILE A 4 -30.13 -5.60 42.68
N LYS A 5 -29.82 -5.12 43.88
CA LYS A 5 -28.84 -4.07 44.15
C LYS A 5 -27.46 -4.68 43.94
N ILE A 6 -26.77 -4.28 42.89
CA ILE A 6 -25.32 -4.54 42.72
C ILE A 6 -24.58 -3.50 43.54
N THR A 7 -23.95 -3.96 44.61
CA THR A 7 -23.20 -3.17 45.58
C THR A 7 -21.83 -2.75 44.98
N LYS A 8 -21.41 -1.53 45.35
CA LYS A 8 -20.16 -0.82 45.00
C LYS A 8 -18.82 -1.53 45.33
N ARG A 9 -18.73 -2.87 45.31
CA ARG A 9 -17.50 -3.63 45.61
C ARG A 9 -16.77 -4.19 44.38
N ALA A 10 -17.33 -4.04 43.19
CA ALA A 10 -16.68 -4.49 41.94
C ALA A 10 -15.72 -3.44 41.30
N PHE A 11 -15.72 -2.20 41.81
CA PHE A 11 -14.91 -1.12 41.21
C PHE A 11 -13.51 -0.95 41.84
N CYS A 12 -13.19 -1.71 42.90
CA CYS A 12 -11.86 -1.62 43.54
C CYS A 12 -10.88 -2.72 43.14
N LEU A 13 -11.26 -3.69 42.29
CA LEU A 13 -10.35 -4.75 41.86
C LEU A 13 -9.68 -4.47 40.48
N LEU A 14 -10.20 -3.52 39.72
CA LEU A 14 -9.55 -3.09 38.45
C LEU A 14 -8.47 -2.00 38.65
N SER A 15 -8.42 -1.35 39.83
CA SER A 15 -7.44 -0.29 40.10
C SER A 15 -6.11 -0.79 40.71
N ILE A 16 -5.98 -2.08 41.00
CA ILE A 16 -4.78 -2.68 41.61
C ILE A 16 -3.86 -3.36 40.59
N LEU A 17 -4.31 -3.55 39.35
CA LEU A 17 -3.48 -4.09 38.28
C LEU A 17 -2.59 -3.02 37.56
N TYR A 18 -2.67 -1.75 37.97
CA TYR A 18 -1.88 -0.65 37.36
C TYR A 18 -0.64 -0.24 38.17
N LEU A 19 -0.27 -0.93 39.24
CA LEU A 19 0.84 -0.52 40.13
C LEU A 19 1.94 -1.61 40.33
N PHE A 20 1.97 -2.67 39.54
CA PHE A 20 3.17 -3.50 39.41
C PHE A 20 3.75 -3.36 37.99
N GLY A 21 4.13 -2.15 37.63
CA GLY A 21 5.14 -1.91 36.62
C GLY A 21 6.48 -2.39 37.18
N CYS A 22 6.81 -3.68 36.99
CA CYS A 22 8.19 -4.09 36.98
C CYS A 22 8.90 -3.28 35.92
N THR A 23 9.64 -2.25 36.31
CA THR A 23 10.74 -1.72 35.55
C THR A 23 11.78 -2.82 35.42
N MET A 24 11.57 -3.78 34.52
CA MET A 24 12.70 -4.49 33.96
C MET A 24 13.48 -3.41 33.21
N ASN A 25 14.59 -2.99 33.81
CA ASN A 25 15.70 -2.41 33.07
C ASN A 25 16.18 -3.53 32.12
N VAL A 26 15.54 -3.64 30.97
CA VAL A 26 16.12 -4.32 29.83
C VAL A 26 17.25 -3.37 29.42
N SER A 27 18.46 -3.66 29.88
CA SER A 27 19.67 -3.14 29.29
C SER A 27 19.56 -3.46 27.81
N ILE A 28 19.35 -2.44 26.99
CA ILE A 28 19.52 -2.54 25.54
C ILE A 28 20.99 -2.85 25.35
N GLU A 29 21.31 -4.13 25.27
CA GLU A 29 22.62 -4.54 24.78
C GLU A 29 22.75 -3.93 23.38
N ASN A 30 23.79 -3.13 23.23
CA ASN A 30 24.17 -2.50 21.97
C ASN A 30 24.47 -3.62 20.96
N THR A 31 23.47 -4.04 20.19
CA THR A 31 23.50 -5.20 19.28
C THR A 31 24.21 -4.90 17.95
N SER A 32 24.97 -3.82 17.85
CA SER A 32 25.66 -3.41 16.61
C SER A 32 26.95 -4.18 16.32
N SER A 33 27.41 -5.09 17.19
CA SER A 33 28.51 -6.00 16.86
C SER A 33 28.00 -7.43 16.72
N SER A 34 28.14 -8.02 15.54
CA SER A 34 27.91 -9.46 15.33
C SER A 34 28.63 -10.27 16.42
N HIS A 35 27.92 -11.18 17.09
CA HIS A 35 28.50 -12.10 18.07
C HIS A 35 29.60 -12.99 17.44
N ILE A 36 29.49 -13.25 16.14
CA ILE A 36 30.45 -14.00 15.33
C ILE A 36 31.43 -13.02 14.67
N THR A 37 32.69 -13.06 15.07
CA THR A 37 33.73 -12.19 14.53
C THR A 37 34.17 -12.60 13.12
N ALA A 38 34.74 -11.66 12.34
CA ALA A 38 35.30 -11.96 11.02
C ALA A 38 36.34 -13.10 11.06
N ALA A 39 37.19 -13.13 12.09
CA ALA A 39 38.15 -14.21 12.28
C ALA A 39 37.48 -15.59 12.46
N THR A 40 36.35 -15.64 13.18
CA THR A 40 35.56 -16.88 13.32
C THR A 40 34.96 -17.31 11.98
N VAL A 41 34.43 -16.35 11.20
CA VAL A 41 33.90 -16.61 9.85
C VAL A 41 34.97 -17.22 8.95
N GLU A 42 36.14 -16.60 8.88
CA GLU A 42 37.26 -17.10 8.03
C GLU A 42 37.73 -18.48 8.48
N ALA A 43 37.84 -18.72 9.79
CA ALA A 43 38.21 -20.04 10.33
C ALA A 43 37.16 -21.11 9.99
N THR A 44 35.86 -20.77 10.10
CA THR A 44 34.75 -21.65 9.71
C THR A 44 34.79 -21.98 8.23
N LEU A 45 34.97 -20.98 7.37
CA LEU A 45 35.09 -21.16 5.92
C LEU A 45 36.29 -22.03 5.55
N GLY A 46 37.44 -21.86 6.24
CA GLY A 46 38.60 -22.72 6.06
C GLY A 46 38.30 -24.19 6.35
N GLN A 47 37.60 -24.49 7.44
CA GLN A 47 37.18 -25.86 7.77
C GLN A 47 36.19 -26.42 6.77
N MET A 48 35.17 -25.62 6.37
CA MET A 48 34.13 -26.02 5.39
C MET A 48 34.75 -26.32 4.01
N LYS A 49 35.68 -25.50 3.54
CA LYS A 49 36.43 -25.76 2.28
C LYS A 49 37.18 -27.07 2.32
N GLY A 50 37.78 -27.42 3.47
CA GLY A 50 38.43 -28.72 3.67
C GLY A 50 37.46 -29.90 3.68
N GLN A 51 36.28 -29.73 4.30
CA GLN A 51 35.27 -30.80 4.38
C GLN A 51 34.48 -30.95 3.07
N PHE A 52 34.25 -29.87 2.34
CA PHE A 52 33.40 -29.82 1.14
C PHE A 52 34.19 -29.27 -0.07
N PRO A 53 35.24 -29.94 -0.56
CA PRO A 53 36.15 -29.39 -1.58
C PRO A 53 35.46 -29.21 -2.96
N GLN A 54 34.34 -29.86 -3.21
CA GLN A 54 33.57 -29.76 -4.47
C GLN A 54 32.37 -28.79 -4.38
N ALA A 55 32.14 -28.12 -3.23
CA ALA A 55 31.05 -27.24 -3.06
C ALA A 55 31.23 -25.91 -3.84
N ASP A 56 30.12 -25.27 -4.17
CA ASP A 56 30.12 -23.87 -4.64
C ASP A 56 30.65 -22.96 -3.53
N LEU A 57 31.86 -22.48 -3.71
CA LEU A 57 32.54 -21.66 -2.71
C LEU A 57 31.90 -20.29 -2.52
N ALA A 58 31.35 -19.70 -3.57
CA ALA A 58 30.69 -18.40 -3.50
C ALA A 58 29.37 -18.49 -2.71
N LEU A 59 28.60 -19.52 -2.97
CA LEU A 59 27.37 -19.81 -2.24
C LEU A 59 27.65 -20.09 -0.76
N MET A 60 28.63 -20.95 -0.47
CA MET A 60 29.06 -21.30 0.88
C MET A 60 29.50 -20.05 1.66
N GLU A 61 30.37 -19.23 1.09
CA GLU A 61 30.87 -18.02 1.72
C GLU A 61 29.74 -17.03 2.03
N ARG A 62 28.83 -16.81 1.07
CA ARG A 62 27.67 -15.94 1.23
C ARG A 62 26.77 -16.42 2.38
N GLY A 63 26.40 -17.70 2.40
CA GLY A 63 25.54 -18.29 3.42
C GLY A 63 26.15 -18.20 4.83
N VAL A 64 27.46 -18.52 4.98
CA VAL A 64 28.16 -18.41 6.27
C VAL A 64 28.21 -16.96 6.75
N ARG A 65 28.52 -15.98 5.89
CA ARG A 65 28.58 -14.57 6.26
C ARG A 65 27.21 -14.02 6.68
N GLN A 66 26.16 -14.38 5.97
CA GLN A 66 24.79 -13.94 6.29
C GLN A 66 24.28 -14.61 7.58
N ALA A 67 24.53 -15.89 7.79
CA ALA A 67 24.20 -16.57 9.04
C ALA A 67 24.96 -15.95 10.23
N ALA A 68 26.25 -15.64 10.07
CA ALA A 68 27.06 -15.00 11.10
C ALA A 68 26.54 -13.61 11.48
N ALA A 69 26.03 -12.82 10.53
CA ALA A 69 25.47 -11.49 10.78
C ALA A 69 24.24 -11.50 11.68
N LEU A 70 23.45 -12.60 11.68
CA LEU A 70 22.23 -12.75 12.46
C LEU A 70 22.39 -13.65 13.71
N TRP A 71 23.56 -14.29 13.89
CA TRP A 71 23.83 -15.16 15.02
C TRP A 71 24.10 -14.35 16.29
N ARG A 72 23.29 -14.56 17.32
CA ARG A 72 23.36 -13.90 18.63
C ARG A 72 24.00 -14.81 19.68
N ALA A 73 24.38 -14.26 20.82
CA ALA A 73 24.90 -15.04 21.94
C ALA A 73 23.91 -16.10 22.46
N SER A 74 22.62 -15.82 22.39
CA SER A 74 21.54 -16.77 22.71
C SER A 74 21.48 -17.98 21.79
N ASP A 75 22.05 -17.90 20.59
CA ASP A 75 22.05 -19.01 19.62
C ASP A 75 23.16 -20.02 19.86
N GLY A 76 24.18 -19.62 20.59
CA GLY A 76 25.35 -20.44 20.93
C GLY A 76 26.67 -19.69 20.81
N THR A 77 27.76 -20.35 21.23
CA THR A 77 29.11 -19.83 21.17
C THR A 77 29.64 -19.79 19.73
N LYS A 78 30.84 -19.22 19.57
CA LYS A 78 31.57 -19.23 18.27
C LYS A 78 31.89 -20.68 17.80
N ALA A 79 32.14 -21.59 18.72
CA ALA A 79 32.36 -23.00 18.42
C ALA A 79 31.08 -23.69 17.95
N ASP A 80 29.93 -23.35 18.59
CA ASP A 80 28.62 -23.86 18.18
C ASP A 80 28.24 -23.38 16.78
N PHE A 81 28.54 -22.12 16.44
CA PHE A 81 28.33 -21.58 15.10
C PHE A 81 29.13 -22.36 14.04
N THR A 82 30.42 -22.60 14.30
CA THR A 82 31.29 -23.39 13.37
C THR A 82 30.74 -24.80 13.22
N ALA A 83 30.44 -25.48 14.34
CA ALA A 83 29.84 -26.82 14.31
C ALA A 83 28.53 -26.88 13.56
N PHE A 84 27.68 -25.87 13.76
CA PHE A 84 26.41 -25.74 13.03
C PHE A 84 26.63 -25.62 11.52
N CYS A 85 27.52 -24.74 11.07
CA CYS A 85 27.80 -24.57 9.63
C CYS A 85 28.32 -25.87 9.00
N LEU A 86 29.22 -26.58 9.65
CA LEU A 86 29.76 -27.86 9.17
C LEU A 86 28.70 -28.96 9.09
N ALA A 87 27.74 -28.97 10.04
CA ALA A 87 26.69 -30.00 10.13
C ALA A 87 25.49 -29.74 9.21
N GLN A 88 25.15 -28.46 8.97
CA GLN A 88 23.88 -28.09 8.30
C GLN A 88 24.07 -27.57 6.87
N TYR A 89 25.29 -27.36 6.41
CA TYR A 89 25.53 -27.01 5.01
C TYR A 89 25.34 -28.24 4.10
N VAL A 90 24.61 -28.07 3.01
CA VAL A 90 24.28 -29.12 2.03
C VAL A 90 25.01 -28.79 0.72
N PRO A 91 26.16 -29.41 0.45
CA PRO A 91 26.99 -29.12 -0.74
C PRO A 91 26.42 -29.72 -2.02
N ASP A 92 25.74 -30.87 -1.92
CA ASP A 92 25.17 -31.59 -3.06
C ASP A 92 23.89 -30.92 -3.57
N SER A 93 23.79 -30.72 -4.89
CA SER A 93 22.68 -29.99 -5.53
C SER A 93 21.33 -30.69 -5.38
N ASP A 94 21.31 -32.05 -5.46
CA ASP A 94 20.06 -32.79 -5.38
C ASP A 94 19.57 -32.86 -3.93
N ALA A 95 20.48 -33.06 -2.98
CA ALA A 95 20.16 -32.98 -1.55
C ALA A 95 19.68 -31.57 -1.16
N ARG A 96 20.28 -30.51 -1.72
CA ARG A 96 19.85 -29.12 -1.50
C ARG A 96 18.46 -28.87 -2.10
N LYS A 97 18.12 -29.45 -3.26
CA LYS A 97 16.78 -29.37 -3.83
C LYS A 97 15.75 -30.07 -2.93
N ILE A 98 16.08 -31.22 -2.36
CA ILE A 98 15.20 -31.90 -1.38
C ILE A 98 15.01 -31.06 -0.13
N LEU A 99 16.06 -30.42 0.37
CA LEU A 99 15.96 -29.48 1.52
C LEU A 99 15.04 -28.29 1.16
N PHE A 100 15.23 -27.71 -0.02
CA PHE A 100 14.38 -26.62 -0.51
C PHE A 100 12.91 -27.01 -0.55
N ASP A 101 12.58 -28.18 -1.09
CA ASP A 101 11.19 -28.63 -1.18
C ASP A 101 10.53 -28.78 0.19
N LYS A 102 11.28 -29.30 1.17
CA LYS A 102 10.81 -29.41 2.55
C LYS A 102 10.57 -28.06 3.22
N LEU A 103 11.53 -27.12 3.06
CA LEU A 103 11.41 -25.76 3.60
C LEU A 103 10.29 -24.99 2.91
N SER A 104 10.19 -25.08 1.59
CA SER A 104 9.14 -24.44 0.80
C SER A 104 7.73 -24.92 1.22
N TYR A 105 7.57 -26.23 1.40
CA TYR A 105 6.31 -26.80 1.89
C TYR A 105 5.99 -26.34 3.32
N ALA A 106 6.99 -26.26 4.20
CA ALA A 106 6.81 -25.74 5.55
C ALA A 106 6.38 -24.26 5.54
N GLN A 107 6.98 -23.43 4.66
CA GLN A 107 6.57 -22.03 4.49
C GLN A 107 5.12 -21.91 4.03
N GLU A 108 4.68 -22.75 3.08
CA GLU A 108 3.27 -22.79 2.64
C GLU A 108 2.33 -23.14 3.80
N LEU A 109 2.69 -24.12 4.62
CA LEU A 109 1.88 -24.52 5.79
C LEU A 109 1.80 -23.44 6.86
N PHE A 110 2.92 -22.81 7.21
CA PHE A 110 2.95 -21.76 8.22
C PHE A 110 2.23 -20.49 7.71
N GLY A 111 2.55 -20.03 6.50
CA GLY A 111 1.90 -18.88 5.89
C GLY A 111 0.39 -19.07 5.82
N GLY A 112 -0.06 -20.17 5.24
CA GLY A 112 -1.48 -20.51 5.13
C GLY A 112 -2.17 -20.67 6.49
N GLY A 113 -1.50 -21.27 7.49
CA GLY A 113 -2.03 -21.42 8.84
C GLY A 113 -2.24 -20.08 9.53
N TYR A 114 -1.23 -19.22 9.53
CA TYR A 114 -1.33 -17.86 10.10
C TYR A 114 -2.36 -17.00 9.36
N HIS A 115 -2.40 -17.10 8.03
CA HIS A 115 -3.39 -16.38 7.22
C HIS A 115 -4.82 -16.77 7.61
N LYS A 116 -5.13 -18.07 7.68
CA LYS A 116 -6.46 -18.57 8.07
C LYS A 116 -6.86 -18.11 9.48
N MET A 117 -5.92 -18.11 10.42
CA MET A 117 -6.17 -17.57 11.76
C MET A 117 -6.47 -16.07 11.72
N SER A 118 -5.68 -15.29 10.99
CA SER A 118 -5.90 -13.85 10.83
C SER A 118 -7.25 -13.54 10.21
N VAL A 119 -7.61 -14.25 9.13
CA VAL A 119 -8.94 -14.12 8.50
C VAL A 119 -10.06 -14.39 9.51
N ALA A 120 -9.96 -15.49 10.27
CA ALA A 120 -10.99 -15.86 11.26
C ALA A 120 -11.13 -14.83 12.39
N LEU A 121 -10.02 -14.28 12.88
CA LEU A 121 -10.00 -13.30 13.96
C LEU A 121 -10.52 -11.91 13.51
N THR A 122 -10.31 -11.54 12.25
CA THR A 122 -10.76 -10.25 11.70
C THR A 122 -12.17 -10.29 11.11
N MET A 123 -12.77 -11.46 10.88
CA MET A 123 -14.12 -11.58 10.31
C MET A 123 -15.17 -10.69 10.97
N PRO A 124 -15.31 -10.65 12.32
CA PRO A 124 -16.37 -9.85 12.96
C PRO A 124 -16.24 -8.35 12.72
N VAL A 125 -15.01 -7.85 12.56
CA VAL A 125 -14.75 -6.42 12.34
C VAL A 125 -14.79 -6.04 10.85
N GLN A 126 -14.60 -6.97 9.95
CA GLN A 126 -14.52 -6.71 8.51
C GLN A 126 -15.78 -7.08 7.72
N LEU A 127 -16.54 -8.06 8.17
CA LEU A 127 -17.75 -8.52 7.47
C LEU A 127 -19.01 -7.92 8.04
N GLU A 128 -20.03 -7.78 7.17
CA GLU A 128 -21.38 -7.38 7.59
C GLU A 128 -21.93 -8.36 8.62
N GLY A 129 -22.47 -7.84 9.72
CA GLY A 129 -22.94 -8.67 10.82
C GLY A 129 -23.40 -7.85 12.04
N PRO A 130 -23.48 -8.49 13.22
CA PRO A 130 -23.83 -7.82 14.47
C PRO A 130 -22.89 -6.64 14.79
N PRO A 131 -23.29 -5.72 15.69
CA PRO A 131 -22.40 -4.66 16.14
C PRO A 131 -21.08 -5.21 16.69
N ILE A 132 -19.97 -4.55 16.37
CA ILE A 132 -18.63 -4.93 16.84
C ILE A 132 -18.57 -4.74 18.36
N THR A 133 -18.00 -5.72 19.04
CA THR A 133 -17.77 -5.68 20.50
C THR A 133 -16.29 -5.41 20.80
N PRO A 134 -15.92 -4.94 22.02
CA PRO A 134 -14.52 -4.77 22.41
C PRO A 134 -13.69 -6.06 22.33
N ILE A 135 -14.33 -7.25 22.43
CA ILE A 135 -13.65 -8.53 22.26
C ILE A 135 -13.32 -8.77 20.79
N ASP A 136 -14.23 -8.42 19.88
CA ASP A 136 -13.98 -8.53 18.43
C ASP A 136 -12.82 -7.63 18.00
N GLU A 137 -12.76 -6.40 18.53
CA GLU A 137 -11.63 -5.48 18.29
C GLU A 137 -10.31 -6.03 18.84
N LEU A 138 -10.33 -6.56 20.06
CA LEU A 138 -9.14 -7.16 20.69
C LEU A 138 -8.62 -8.35 19.89
N LEU A 139 -9.51 -9.25 19.48
CA LEU A 139 -9.13 -10.42 18.69
C LEU A 139 -8.73 -10.06 17.26
N GLY A 140 -9.41 -9.09 16.64
CA GLY A 140 -9.10 -8.60 15.32
C GLY A 140 -7.75 -7.87 15.22
N SER A 141 -7.24 -7.33 16.34
CA SER A 141 -5.93 -6.69 16.42
C SER A 141 -4.78 -7.66 16.74
N TYR A 142 -5.09 -8.92 17.07
CA TYR A 142 -4.07 -9.93 17.37
C TYR A 142 -3.36 -10.42 16.11
N SER A 143 -2.03 -10.47 16.15
CA SER A 143 -1.20 -11.01 15.07
C SER A 143 -0.74 -12.43 15.39
N PRO A 144 -1.32 -13.45 14.77
CA PRO A 144 -0.92 -14.86 15.01
C PRO A 144 0.55 -15.13 14.64
N SER A 145 1.11 -14.40 13.70
CA SER A 145 2.49 -14.59 13.21
C SER A 145 3.54 -13.75 13.94
N ALA A 146 3.18 -13.00 14.99
CA ALA A 146 4.09 -12.07 15.66
C ALA A 146 5.40 -12.71 16.15
N HIS A 147 5.35 -13.98 16.56
CA HIS A 147 6.52 -14.74 17.05
C HIS A 147 7.21 -15.58 15.97
N TYR A 148 6.75 -15.54 14.73
CA TYR A 148 7.26 -16.41 13.66
C TYR A 148 8.79 -16.34 13.51
N TYR A 149 9.35 -15.13 13.46
CA TYR A 149 10.80 -14.96 13.31
C TYR A 149 11.57 -15.46 14.52
N ASP A 150 11.12 -15.15 15.75
CA ASP A 150 11.75 -15.62 16.97
C ASP A 150 11.76 -17.16 17.00
N ASP A 151 10.64 -17.82 16.70
CA ASP A 151 10.52 -19.28 16.66
C ASP A 151 11.45 -19.90 15.60
N MET A 152 11.53 -19.31 14.40
CA MET A 152 12.36 -19.85 13.33
C MET A 152 13.88 -19.72 13.64
N PHE A 153 14.30 -18.63 14.28
CA PHE A 153 15.69 -18.46 14.70
C PHE A 153 16.05 -19.32 15.90
N ASP A 154 15.20 -19.41 16.91
CA ASP A 154 15.43 -20.19 18.12
C ASP A 154 15.53 -21.69 17.80
N ASN A 155 14.70 -22.19 16.87
CA ASN A 155 14.75 -23.55 16.36
C ASN A 155 15.80 -23.77 15.26
N LYS A 156 16.61 -22.76 14.91
CA LYS A 156 17.70 -22.80 13.90
C LYS A 156 17.22 -23.00 12.45
N LEU A 157 15.92 -23.06 12.17
CA LEU A 157 15.39 -23.22 10.81
C LEU A 157 15.75 -22.02 9.93
N ALA A 158 15.72 -20.80 10.48
CA ALA A 158 16.17 -19.61 9.77
C ALA A 158 17.64 -19.73 9.34
N PHE A 159 18.53 -20.19 10.23
CA PHE A 159 19.95 -20.34 9.91
C PHE A 159 20.22 -21.46 8.90
N ILE A 160 19.47 -22.58 8.94
CA ILE A 160 19.54 -23.62 7.90
C ILE A 160 19.17 -23.04 6.54
N THR A 161 18.09 -22.22 6.50
CA THR A 161 17.66 -21.56 5.26
C THR A 161 18.73 -20.60 4.74
N ILE A 162 19.23 -19.68 5.57
CA ILE A 162 20.23 -18.68 5.20
C ILE A 162 21.53 -19.34 4.71
N LEU A 163 21.97 -20.39 5.37
CA LEU A 163 23.23 -21.09 5.06
C LEU A 163 23.20 -21.75 3.68
N ASN A 164 22.03 -22.27 3.25
CA ASN A 164 21.88 -23.04 2.02
C ASN A 164 21.21 -22.28 0.87
N PHE A 165 20.44 -21.22 1.19
CA PHE A 165 19.74 -20.35 0.27
C PHE A 165 19.97 -18.88 0.68
N PRO A 166 21.19 -18.36 0.47
CA PRO A 166 21.50 -17.01 0.88
C PRO A 166 20.78 -15.96 0.05
N ASN A 167 20.51 -14.81 0.67
CA ASN A 167 19.89 -13.66 0.04
C ASN A 167 20.81 -13.02 -1.02
N TYR A 168 20.20 -12.49 -2.08
CA TYR A 168 20.84 -11.66 -3.10
C TYR A 168 20.34 -10.22 -2.99
N SER A 169 21.22 -9.25 -3.20
CA SER A 169 20.83 -7.84 -3.26
C SER A 169 19.90 -7.56 -4.45
N LEU A 170 19.17 -6.45 -4.40
CA LEU A 170 18.34 -6.01 -5.50
C LEU A 170 19.14 -5.82 -6.80
N GLN A 171 20.36 -5.26 -6.69
CA GLN A 171 21.26 -5.08 -7.83
C GLN A 171 21.63 -6.42 -8.47
N GLU A 172 22.03 -7.42 -7.67
CA GLU A 172 22.35 -8.77 -8.19
C GLU A 172 21.14 -9.44 -8.87
N LYS A 173 19.94 -9.29 -8.30
CA LYS A 173 18.70 -9.79 -8.91
C LYS A 173 18.39 -9.11 -10.24
N ASN A 174 18.64 -7.80 -10.35
CA ASN A 174 18.45 -7.06 -11.60
C ASN A 174 19.50 -7.40 -12.66
N ASP A 175 20.75 -7.59 -12.27
CA ASP A 175 21.85 -7.86 -13.19
C ASP A 175 21.84 -9.29 -13.72
N ALA A 176 21.64 -10.27 -12.84
CA ALA A 176 21.74 -11.69 -13.16
C ALA A 176 20.38 -12.39 -13.35
N GLY A 177 19.32 -11.85 -12.76
CA GLY A 177 18.01 -12.52 -12.69
C GLY A 177 17.37 -12.82 -14.03
N ALA A 178 17.66 -12.03 -15.08
CA ALA A 178 17.19 -12.32 -16.43
C ALA A 178 17.72 -13.66 -16.99
N LEU A 179 18.84 -14.14 -16.45
CA LEU A 179 19.50 -15.38 -16.83
C LEU A 179 19.16 -16.55 -15.89
N TRP A 180 18.56 -16.27 -14.73
CA TRP A 180 18.23 -17.31 -13.76
C TRP A 180 17.08 -18.19 -14.23
N SER A 181 17.23 -19.49 -14.00
CA SER A 181 16.12 -20.44 -14.09
C SER A 181 15.06 -20.19 -13.04
N ARG A 182 13.88 -20.76 -13.22
CA ARG A 182 12.80 -20.69 -12.23
C ARG A 182 13.22 -21.23 -10.84
N LEU A 183 14.06 -22.28 -10.82
CA LEU A 183 14.57 -22.83 -9.56
C LEU A 183 15.55 -21.88 -8.87
N GLU A 184 16.43 -21.23 -9.61
CA GLU A 184 17.37 -20.23 -9.05
C GLU A 184 16.61 -19.04 -8.50
N TRP A 185 15.58 -18.55 -9.17
CA TRP A 185 14.68 -17.55 -8.63
C TRP A 185 13.98 -18.03 -7.36
N ALA A 186 13.48 -19.26 -7.32
CA ALA A 186 12.84 -19.83 -6.14
C ALA A 186 13.81 -19.95 -4.95
N TYR A 187 15.08 -20.28 -5.20
CA TYR A 187 16.15 -20.27 -4.19
C TYR A 187 16.43 -18.86 -3.68
N ALA A 188 16.53 -17.88 -4.59
CA ALA A 188 16.70 -16.48 -4.21
C ALA A 188 15.54 -15.98 -3.32
N ARG A 189 14.29 -16.32 -3.68
CA ARG A 189 13.11 -15.97 -2.86
C ARG A 189 13.07 -16.69 -1.51
N MET A 190 13.59 -17.91 -1.43
CA MET A 190 13.80 -18.58 -0.13
C MET A 190 14.79 -17.80 0.74
N GLY A 191 15.86 -17.25 0.13
CA GLY A 191 16.84 -16.40 0.81
C GLY A 191 16.28 -15.06 1.31
N ASP A 192 15.20 -14.57 0.70
CA ASP A 192 14.57 -13.31 1.12
C ASP A 192 13.77 -13.44 2.42
N VAL A 193 13.44 -14.66 2.87
CA VAL A 193 12.56 -14.88 4.04
C VAL A 193 13.21 -14.42 5.35
N PHE A 194 14.51 -14.65 5.52
CA PHE A 194 15.20 -14.40 6.80
C PHE A 194 16.34 -13.39 6.65
N THR A 195 16.06 -12.21 6.12
CA THR A 195 17.04 -11.12 5.95
C THR A 195 17.23 -10.25 7.19
N HIS A 196 16.36 -10.41 8.20
CA HIS A 196 16.37 -9.63 9.44
C HIS A 196 15.90 -10.49 10.62
N ARG A 197 16.14 -10.00 11.83
CA ARG A 197 15.71 -10.65 13.06
C ARG A 197 15.12 -9.62 14.03
N LEU A 198 13.90 -9.14 13.69
CA LEU A 198 13.18 -8.14 14.47
C LEU A 198 12.57 -8.78 15.71
N PRO A 199 12.87 -8.28 16.94
CA PRO A 199 12.23 -8.76 18.16
C PRO A 199 10.73 -8.44 18.16
N ALA A 200 9.91 -9.35 18.69
CA ALA A 200 8.46 -9.18 18.80
C ALA A 200 8.06 -7.87 19.52
N SER A 201 8.81 -7.46 20.54
CA SER A 201 8.58 -6.19 21.26
C SER A 201 8.75 -4.96 20.39
N ILE A 202 9.68 -4.97 19.43
CA ILE A 202 9.89 -3.87 18.48
C ILE A 202 8.83 -3.91 17.39
N ALA A 203 8.48 -5.09 16.89
CA ALA A 203 7.37 -5.28 15.97
C ALA A 203 6.05 -4.71 16.54
N GLN A 204 5.78 -4.96 17.83
CA GLN A 204 4.63 -4.41 18.52
C GLN A 204 4.66 -2.87 18.61
N GLN A 205 5.83 -2.26 18.82
CA GLN A 205 5.97 -0.78 18.84
C GLN A 205 5.71 -0.17 17.45
N LEU A 206 6.17 -0.81 16.38
CA LEU A 206 5.85 -0.39 15.00
C LEU A 206 4.34 -0.46 14.74
N SER A 207 3.71 -1.58 15.09
CA SER A 207 2.26 -1.78 14.95
C SER A 207 1.47 -0.73 15.75
N GLN A 208 1.88 -0.46 16.99
CA GLN A 208 1.24 0.56 17.81
C GLN A 208 1.36 1.97 17.22
N ALA A 209 2.54 2.33 16.71
CA ALA A 209 2.74 3.63 16.07
C ALA A 209 1.85 3.76 14.81
N GLY A 210 1.76 2.70 14.00
CA GLY A 210 0.86 2.62 12.85
C GLY A 210 -0.60 2.81 13.25
N SER A 211 -1.08 2.06 14.25
CA SER A 211 -2.47 2.16 14.72
C SER A 211 -2.82 3.55 15.26
N VAL A 212 -1.89 4.22 15.95
CA VAL A 212 -2.08 5.61 16.41
C VAL A 212 -2.24 6.56 15.22
N ALA A 213 -1.45 6.37 14.17
CA ALA A 213 -1.52 7.20 12.97
C ALA A 213 -2.80 6.94 12.17
N GLU A 214 -3.18 5.68 12.03
CA GLU A 214 -4.42 5.26 11.36
C GLU A 214 -5.67 5.81 12.08
N ASN A 215 -5.72 5.71 13.41
CA ASN A 215 -6.79 6.29 14.22
C ASN A 215 -6.87 7.82 14.07
N TYR A 216 -5.73 8.51 14.07
CA TYR A 216 -5.70 9.96 13.87
C TYR A 216 -6.32 10.35 12.53
N ILE A 217 -5.99 9.67 11.46
CA ILE A 217 -6.55 9.95 10.13
C ILE A 217 -8.02 9.56 10.04
N SER A 218 -8.39 8.37 10.51
CA SER A 218 -9.77 7.86 10.41
C SER A 218 -10.79 8.65 11.23
N GLU A 219 -10.33 9.31 12.31
CA GLU A 219 -11.16 10.15 13.16
C GLU A 219 -11.10 11.64 12.79
N TYR A 220 -10.35 12.04 11.75
CA TYR A 220 -10.18 13.44 11.38
C TYR A 220 -11.28 13.90 10.40
N ASN A 221 -12.44 14.30 10.93
CA ASN A 221 -13.59 14.70 10.13
C ASN A 221 -13.77 16.22 10.12
N ILE A 222 -13.99 16.76 8.94
CA ILE A 222 -14.38 18.15 8.71
C ILE A 222 -15.89 18.23 8.58
N MET A 223 -16.52 19.08 9.40
CA MET A 223 -17.94 19.35 9.37
C MET A 223 -18.25 20.30 8.22
N MET A 224 -18.37 19.80 6.98
CA MET A 224 -18.53 20.62 5.78
C MET A 224 -19.76 21.52 5.84
N GLY A 225 -20.88 21.00 6.37
CA GLY A 225 -22.09 21.77 6.58
C GLY A 225 -21.97 22.92 7.59
N HIS A 226 -20.84 23.01 8.31
CA HIS A 226 -20.52 24.06 9.26
C HIS A 226 -19.40 25.01 8.78
N LEU A 227 -18.99 24.88 7.51
CA LEU A 227 -18.08 25.82 6.89
C LEU A 227 -18.82 27.06 6.40
N LEU A 228 -18.27 28.23 6.65
CA LEU A 228 -18.80 29.53 6.25
C LEU A 228 -17.87 30.19 5.22
N ASP A 229 -18.47 30.80 4.19
CA ASP A 229 -17.76 31.73 3.32
C ASP A 229 -17.57 33.11 4.00
N GLU A 230 -16.95 34.06 3.30
CA GLU A 230 -16.73 35.41 3.83
C GLU A 230 -18.01 36.20 4.09
N GLN A 231 -19.12 35.78 3.47
CA GLN A 231 -20.45 36.37 3.65
C GLN A 231 -21.25 35.65 4.75
N GLY A 232 -20.67 34.63 5.40
CA GLY A 232 -21.32 33.82 6.44
C GLY A 232 -22.30 32.80 5.88
N GLN A 233 -22.22 32.46 4.58
CA GLN A 233 -23.09 31.48 3.93
C GLN A 233 -22.47 30.08 3.97
N ARG A 234 -23.33 29.07 4.01
CA ARG A 234 -22.94 27.66 3.95
C ARG A 234 -23.04 27.15 2.51
N LEU A 235 -21.94 26.64 1.96
CA LEU A 235 -21.91 26.14 0.59
C LEU A 235 -22.23 24.65 0.48
N PHE A 236 -22.14 23.90 1.59
CA PHE A 236 -22.33 22.45 1.61
C PHE A 236 -23.60 22.07 2.38
N PRO A 237 -24.18 20.87 2.12
CA PRO A 237 -25.29 20.34 2.91
C PRO A 237 -24.98 20.34 4.41
N THR A 238 -25.97 20.65 5.24
CA THR A 238 -25.77 20.86 6.70
C THR A 238 -25.30 19.61 7.44
N ASP A 239 -25.60 18.43 6.93
CA ASP A 239 -25.23 17.12 7.47
C ASP A 239 -23.96 16.52 6.83
N MET A 240 -23.34 17.25 5.91
CA MET A 240 -22.15 16.76 5.19
C MET A 240 -20.93 16.77 6.10
N VAL A 241 -20.32 15.59 6.25
CA VAL A 241 -19.10 15.35 7.01
C VAL A 241 -18.11 14.62 6.11
N LEU A 242 -16.91 15.14 5.99
CA LEU A 242 -15.87 14.55 5.14
C LEU A 242 -14.61 14.25 5.96
N LEU A 243 -14.06 13.06 5.75
CA LEU A 243 -12.75 12.68 6.26
C LEU A 243 -11.66 13.54 5.60
N SER A 244 -10.61 13.86 6.35
CA SER A 244 -9.48 14.63 5.83
C SER A 244 -8.84 13.96 4.61
N HIS A 245 -8.40 14.74 3.66
CA HIS A 245 -7.77 14.44 2.39
C HIS A 245 -8.67 13.64 1.41
N TRP A 246 -8.84 12.31 1.54
CA TRP A 246 -9.51 11.50 0.49
C TRP A 246 -10.91 11.99 0.16
N ASN A 247 -11.76 12.17 1.17
CA ASN A 247 -13.11 12.65 0.92
C ASN A 247 -13.15 14.13 0.53
N LEU A 248 -12.26 14.98 1.09
CA LEU A 248 -12.11 16.37 0.67
C LEU A 248 -11.69 16.47 -0.79
N ARG A 249 -10.73 15.64 -1.21
CA ARG A 249 -10.28 15.55 -2.60
C ARG A 249 -11.41 15.10 -3.53
N ASP A 250 -12.13 14.05 -3.13
CA ASP A 250 -13.23 13.51 -3.93
C ASP A 250 -14.37 14.54 -4.09
N GLU A 251 -14.70 15.28 -3.02
CA GLU A 251 -15.66 16.39 -3.10
C GLU A 251 -15.15 17.51 -4.00
N LEU A 252 -13.88 17.88 -3.89
CA LEU A 252 -13.27 18.87 -4.79
C LEU A 252 -13.37 18.41 -6.25
N LYS A 253 -13.06 17.16 -6.54
CA LYS A 253 -13.15 16.55 -7.89
C LYS A 253 -14.59 16.53 -8.40
N SER A 254 -15.58 16.27 -7.55
CA SER A 254 -17.00 16.26 -7.93
C SER A 254 -17.48 17.62 -8.44
N ASN A 255 -16.90 18.71 -7.94
CA ASN A 255 -17.22 20.09 -8.29
C ASN A 255 -16.59 20.55 -9.63
N TYR A 256 -15.95 19.68 -10.44
CA TYR A 256 -15.71 19.92 -11.87
C TYR A 256 -16.96 19.63 -12.72
N ALA A 257 -17.98 18.97 -12.19
CA ALA A 257 -19.30 18.90 -12.83
C ALA A 257 -20.01 20.27 -12.67
N PRO A 258 -20.80 20.70 -13.70
CA PRO A 258 -21.57 21.95 -13.58
C PRO A 258 -22.52 21.93 -12.38
N GLY A 259 -22.40 22.92 -11.52
CA GLY A 259 -23.25 23.04 -10.32
C GLY A 259 -23.17 24.43 -9.70
N PRO A 260 -24.10 24.77 -8.80
CA PRO A 260 -24.06 26.04 -8.08
C PRO A 260 -22.83 26.06 -7.17
N ASP A 261 -22.15 27.21 -7.14
CA ASP A 261 -21.01 27.49 -6.26
C ASP A 261 -19.82 26.51 -6.37
N ALA A 262 -19.75 25.74 -7.47
CA ALA A 262 -18.74 24.70 -7.67
C ALA A 262 -17.30 25.22 -7.45
N PHE A 263 -16.96 26.36 -8.06
CA PHE A 263 -15.64 26.96 -7.91
C PHE A 263 -15.39 27.47 -6.47
N ALA A 264 -16.37 28.12 -5.85
CA ALA A 264 -16.27 28.58 -4.47
C ALA A 264 -16.08 27.40 -3.47
N LYS A 265 -16.76 26.27 -3.71
CA LYS A 265 -16.56 25.03 -2.95
C LYS A 265 -15.14 24.49 -3.09
N GLN A 266 -14.59 24.47 -4.31
CA GLN A 266 -13.23 24.05 -4.55
C GLN A 266 -12.21 24.95 -3.82
N GLN A 267 -12.39 26.26 -3.88
CA GLN A 267 -11.54 27.23 -3.16
C GLN A 267 -11.61 27.01 -1.65
N MET A 268 -12.82 26.81 -1.09
CA MET A 268 -13.00 26.55 0.34
C MET A 268 -12.31 25.26 0.77
N ILE A 269 -12.45 24.16 0.02
CA ILE A 269 -11.77 22.90 0.30
C ILE A 269 -10.24 23.08 0.27
N TYR A 270 -9.72 23.80 -0.71
CA TYR A 270 -8.29 24.10 -0.80
C TYR A 270 -7.78 24.84 0.45
N LYS A 271 -8.54 25.83 0.96
CA LYS A 271 -8.21 26.52 2.20
C LYS A 271 -8.22 25.59 3.41
N VAL A 272 -9.24 24.75 3.54
CA VAL A 272 -9.30 23.70 4.59
C VAL A 272 -8.06 22.82 4.56
N MET A 273 -7.67 22.33 3.38
CA MET A 273 -6.49 21.49 3.24
C MET A 273 -5.20 22.21 3.63
N THR A 274 -5.06 23.48 3.27
CA THR A 274 -3.91 24.32 3.65
C THR A 274 -3.82 24.44 5.17
N HIS A 275 -4.92 24.74 5.85
CA HIS A 275 -4.96 24.80 7.32
C HIS A 275 -4.62 23.49 8.01
N ILE A 276 -5.01 22.36 7.42
CA ILE A 276 -4.64 21.04 7.93
C ILE A 276 -3.12 20.82 7.84
N VAL A 277 -2.51 21.13 6.71
CA VAL A 277 -1.05 20.97 6.51
C VAL A 277 -0.28 21.89 7.45
N GLU A 278 -0.68 23.15 7.56
CA GLU A 278 -0.03 24.15 8.41
C GLU A 278 -0.36 24.00 9.89
N GLN A 279 -1.29 23.10 10.26
CA GLN A 279 -1.78 22.88 11.62
C GLN A 279 -2.38 24.16 12.25
N THR A 280 -2.92 25.02 11.42
CA THR A 280 -3.57 26.28 11.83
C THR A 280 -5.10 26.12 11.98
N ILE A 281 -5.65 24.97 11.59
CA ILE A 281 -7.07 24.66 11.76
C ILE A 281 -7.47 24.73 13.25
N PRO A 282 -8.63 25.35 13.58
CA PRO A 282 -9.15 25.28 14.95
C PRO A 282 -9.49 23.84 15.34
N LYS A 283 -8.90 23.35 16.43
CA LYS A 283 -9.19 21.99 16.93
C LYS A 283 -10.67 21.80 17.28
N GLU A 284 -11.37 22.87 17.61
CA GLU A 284 -12.79 22.88 17.92
C GLU A 284 -13.67 22.62 16.69
N ALA A 285 -13.15 22.85 15.46
CA ALA A 285 -13.84 22.57 14.21
C ALA A 285 -13.72 21.11 13.74
N ILE A 286 -12.82 20.34 14.35
CA ILE A 286 -12.59 18.93 13.98
C ILE A 286 -13.56 18.05 14.77
N ASN A 287 -14.30 17.15 14.07
CA ASN A 287 -15.26 16.23 14.68
C ASN A 287 -16.37 16.90 15.54
N ASN A 288 -16.65 18.18 15.35
CA ASN A 288 -17.52 18.90 16.27
C ASN A 288 -18.51 19.81 15.54
N PRO A 289 -19.79 19.41 15.42
CA PRO A 289 -20.82 20.19 14.77
C PRO A 289 -21.35 21.37 15.59
N ALA A 290 -20.83 21.60 16.80
CA ALA A 290 -21.28 22.72 17.66
C ALA A 290 -20.67 24.07 17.25
N TYR A 291 -19.70 24.06 16.32
CA TYR A 291 -19.01 25.25 15.85
C TYR A 291 -19.13 25.40 14.35
N ASP A 292 -19.28 26.64 13.90
CA ASP A 292 -19.10 27.02 12.50
C ASP A 292 -17.70 27.63 12.33
N TRP A 293 -17.06 27.36 11.19
CA TRP A 293 -15.71 27.80 10.88
C TRP A 293 -15.65 28.48 9.51
N ALA A 294 -15.02 29.65 9.44
CA ALA A 294 -14.73 30.35 8.19
C ALA A 294 -13.27 30.13 7.79
N PRO A 295 -12.95 29.21 6.86
CA PRO A 295 -11.57 28.86 6.53
C PRO A 295 -10.75 30.03 5.96
N GLU A 296 -11.35 30.96 5.21
CA GLU A 296 -10.63 32.08 4.62
C GLU A 296 -10.07 33.05 5.68
N SER A 297 -10.88 33.40 6.69
CA SER A 297 -10.47 34.27 7.79
C SER A 297 -9.92 33.52 9.00
N ASN A 298 -10.00 32.19 8.98
CA ASN A 298 -9.70 31.27 10.09
C ASN A 298 -10.45 31.60 11.40
N LYS A 299 -11.69 32.11 11.29
CA LYS A 299 -12.52 32.50 12.43
C LYS A 299 -13.50 31.39 12.79
N LEU A 300 -13.65 31.18 14.10
CA LEU A 300 -14.54 30.18 14.70
C LEU A 300 -15.76 30.85 15.30
N TYR A 301 -16.93 30.25 15.09
CA TYR A 301 -18.20 30.78 15.60
C TYR A 301 -18.95 29.69 16.39
N LYS A 302 -19.63 30.13 17.45
CA LYS A 302 -20.57 29.31 18.21
C LYS A 302 -21.89 30.05 18.35
N GLU A 303 -23.00 29.44 17.93
CA GLU A 303 -24.32 30.06 17.96
C GLU A 303 -24.32 31.46 17.27
N GLY A 304 -23.58 31.59 16.15
CA GLY A 304 -23.47 32.81 15.37
C GLY A 304 -22.57 33.90 15.97
N LYS A 305 -21.89 33.63 17.08
CA LYS A 305 -20.94 34.57 17.73
C LYS A 305 -19.50 34.09 17.51
N GLU A 306 -18.63 35.04 17.14
CA GLU A 306 -17.20 34.77 17.06
C GLU A 306 -16.64 34.38 18.45
N VAL A 307 -15.88 33.27 18.47
CA VAL A 307 -15.23 32.75 19.69
C VAL A 307 -13.73 32.55 19.45
N ALA A 308 -12.96 32.46 20.51
CA ALA A 308 -11.53 32.20 20.41
C ALA A 308 -11.31 30.78 19.82
N ALA A 309 -10.46 30.70 18.83
CA ALA A 309 -10.01 29.45 18.21
C ALA A 309 -8.67 29.00 18.81
N THR A 310 -8.51 27.70 19.01
CA THR A 310 -7.23 27.11 19.41
C THR A 310 -6.70 26.28 18.24
N PRO A 311 -5.54 26.60 17.65
CA PRO A 311 -4.97 25.78 16.60
C PRO A 311 -4.79 24.34 17.05
N GLU A 312 -4.89 23.37 16.13
CA GLU A 312 -4.63 21.95 16.43
C GLU A 312 -3.22 21.74 17.01
N GLY A 313 -2.29 22.61 16.66
CA GLY A 313 -0.89 22.50 17.04
C GLY A 313 -0.16 21.52 16.10
N ASP A 314 0.96 20.93 16.58
CA ASP A 314 1.80 20.07 15.73
C ASP A 314 1.41 18.58 15.83
N ARG A 315 0.15 18.26 16.08
CA ARG A 315 -0.32 16.88 16.35
C ARG A 315 -0.05 15.95 15.17
N ARG A 316 -0.36 16.40 13.94
CA ARG A 316 -0.08 15.67 12.70
C ARG A 316 1.38 15.23 12.62
N TYR A 317 2.27 16.16 12.89
CA TYR A 317 3.73 15.93 12.81
C TYR A 317 4.29 15.21 14.04
N THR A 318 3.63 15.31 15.18
CA THR A 318 3.94 14.49 16.37
C THR A 318 3.70 13.00 16.07
N ILE A 319 2.64 12.69 15.36
CA ILE A 319 2.29 11.33 14.98
C ILE A 319 3.28 10.78 13.93
N LEU A 320 3.58 11.55 12.88
CA LEU A 320 4.59 11.18 11.89
C LEU A 320 5.95 10.94 12.53
N LEU A 321 6.37 11.83 13.44
CA LEU A 321 7.60 11.67 14.21
C LEU A 321 7.58 10.42 15.10
N GLY A 322 6.41 10.03 15.61
CA GLY A 322 6.21 8.78 16.34
C GLY A 322 6.47 7.55 15.47
N GLN A 323 5.98 7.54 14.24
CA GLN A 323 6.25 6.50 13.23
C GLN A 323 7.76 6.39 12.95
N PHE A 324 8.41 7.52 12.69
CA PHE A 324 9.85 7.55 12.44
C PHE A 324 10.67 7.03 13.64
N LYS A 325 10.35 7.46 14.87
CA LYS A 325 11.01 6.96 16.06
C LYS A 325 10.84 5.47 16.30
N ALA A 326 9.70 4.91 15.91
CA ALA A 326 9.49 3.46 15.95
C ALA A 326 10.35 2.76 14.88
N ALA A 327 10.43 3.33 13.67
CA ALA A 327 11.29 2.83 12.59
C ALA A 327 12.78 2.83 12.98
N LEU A 328 13.28 3.91 13.59
CA LEU A 328 14.67 3.99 14.09
C LEU A 328 15.02 2.88 15.09
N LYS A 329 14.07 2.48 15.94
CA LYS A 329 14.28 1.36 16.88
C LYS A 329 14.36 0.02 16.17
N ALA A 330 13.72 -0.12 15.02
CA ALA A 330 13.77 -1.34 14.22
C ALA A 330 15.03 -1.44 13.37
N ASP A 331 15.61 -0.32 12.90
CA ASP A 331 16.74 -0.26 11.98
C ASP A 331 17.93 -1.16 12.35
N PRO A 332 18.38 -1.24 13.62
CA PRO A 332 19.52 -2.10 14.00
C PRO A 332 19.28 -3.60 13.78
N TYR A 333 18.03 -4.03 13.60
CA TYR A 333 17.68 -5.43 13.39
C TYR A 333 17.58 -5.83 11.92
N TYR A 334 17.80 -4.87 11.01
CA TYR A 334 17.78 -5.04 9.55
C TYR A 334 19.19 -4.84 8.97
N PRO A 335 20.05 -5.87 8.89
CA PRO A 335 21.42 -5.69 8.41
C PRO A 335 21.51 -5.34 6.92
N VAL A 336 20.49 -5.69 6.12
CA VAL A 336 20.44 -5.42 4.67
C VAL A 336 19.70 -4.10 4.40
N HIS A 337 18.49 -3.93 4.92
CA HIS A 337 17.65 -2.74 4.71
C HIS A 337 17.54 -1.95 6.02
N ASN A 338 18.62 -1.30 6.40
CA ASN A 338 18.80 -0.67 7.73
C ASN A 338 18.14 0.69 7.91
N THR A 339 17.32 1.13 6.94
CA THR A 339 16.46 2.32 7.05
C THR A 339 15.05 2.00 6.56
N ALA A 340 14.06 2.79 6.99
CA ALA A 340 12.69 2.66 6.49
C ALA A 340 12.60 2.88 4.98
N LEU A 341 13.40 3.80 4.42
CA LEU A 341 13.50 4.03 2.98
C LEU A 341 13.96 2.78 2.25
N LEU A 342 15.06 2.16 2.67
CA LEU A 342 15.56 0.92 2.05
C LEU A 342 14.54 -0.23 2.18
N ARG A 343 13.85 -0.33 3.33
CA ARG A 343 12.79 -1.34 3.51
C ARG A 343 11.62 -1.11 2.56
N ALA A 344 11.19 0.13 2.39
CA ALA A 344 10.06 0.45 1.51
C ALA A 344 10.41 0.25 0.03
N PHE A 345 11.56 0.76 -0.42
CA PHE A 345 11.94 0.76 -1.84
C PHE A 345 12.69 -0.50 -2.25
N GLU A 346 13.86 -0.78 -1.71
CA GLU A 346 14.64 -1.95 -2.12
C GLU A 346 14.04 -3.27 -1.60
N GLY A 347 13.46 -3.25 -0.40
CA GLY A 347 12.82 -4.43 0.20
C GLY A 347 11.41 -4.69 -0.28
N GLY A 348 10.55 -3.65 -0.30
CA GLY A 348 9.13 -3.76 -0.60
C GLY A 348 8.80 -3.59 -2.08
N MET A 349 9.20 -2.46 -2.68
CA MET A 349 8.95 -2.20 -4.10
C MET A 349 9.92 -2.94 -5.02
N GLU A 350 11.09 -3.33 -4.52
CA GLU A 350 12.20 -3.89 -5.28
C GLU A 350 12.64 -3.01 -6.47
N ILE A 351 12.57 -1.70 -6.25
CA ILE A 351 13.14 -0.64 -7.08
C ILE A 351 13.80 0.36 -6.14
N SER A 352 15.00 0.86 -6.48
CA SER A 352 15.67 1.82 -5.62
C SER A 352 14.92 3.15 -5.54
N SER A 353 15.02 3.84 -4.40
CA SER A 353 14.41 5.16 -4.22
C SER A 353 14.91 6.16 -5.26
N ASN A 354 16.21 6.09 -5.63
CA ASN A 354 16.79 6.95 -6.66
C ASN A 354 16.14 6.72 -8.03
N GLU A 355 15.95 5.45 -8.45
CA GLU A 355 15.30 5.12 -9.73
C GLU A 355 13.86 5.65 -9.78
N ILE A 356 13.12 5.55 -8.67
CA ILE A 356 11.77 6.11 -8.54
C ILE A 356 11.80 7.64 -8.64
N GLN A 357 12.70 8.31 -7.89
CA GLN A 357 12.82 9.77 -7.92
C GLN A 357 13.18 10.28 -9.31
N GLU A 358 14.13 9.65 -10.00
CA GLU A 358 14.52 10.00 -11.38
C GLU A 358 13.34 9.85 -12.34
N MET A 359 12.62 8.72 -12.29
CA MET A 359 11.46 8.47 -13.14
C MET A 359 10.36 9.52 -12.91
N PHE A 360 10.03 9.80 -11.65
CA PHE A 360 8.99 10.78 -11.31
C PHE A 360 9.40 12.21 -11.69
N THR A 361 10.64 12.59 -11.44
CA THR A 361 11.17 13.91 -11.80
C THR A 361 11.14 14.11 -13.33
N GLN A 362 11.56 13.10 -14.10
CA GLN A 362 11.49 13.15 -15.56
C GLN A 362 10.04 13.30 -16.05
N TYR A 363 9.11 12.60 -15.42
CA TYR A 363 7.70 12.65 -15.78
C TYR A 363 7.08 14.03 -15.52
N ILE A 364 7.19 14.53 -14.27
CA ILE A 364 6.56 15.80 -13.88
C ILE A 364 7.23 17.03 -14.50
N SER A 365 8.45 16.89 -15.04
CA SER A 365 9.16 17.91 -15.80
C SER A 365 8.94 17.81 -17.32
N SER A 366 8.15 16.83 -17.77
CA SER A 366 7.99 16.58 -19.20
C SER A 366 7.20 17.67 -19.90
N PRO A 367 7.46 17.97 -21.21
CA PRO A 367 6.70 18.93 -21.99
C PRO A 367 5.20 18.64 -22.03
N GLN A 368 4.82 17.38 -21.95
CA GLN A 368 3.42 16.91 -21.96
C GLN A 368 2.60 17.53 -20.84
N VAL A 369 3.21 17.82 -19.69
CA VAL A 369 2.52 18.50 -18.58
C VAL A 369 1.97 19.86 -19.02
N GLN A 370 2.76 20.65 -19.74
CA GLN A 370 2.34 21.95 -20.27
C GLN A 370 1.27 21.81 -21.37
N GLU A 371 1.35 20.78 -22.21
CA GLU A 371 0.35 20.51 -23.24
C GLU A 371 -1.01 20.20 -22.61
N VAL A 372 -1.04 19.31 -21.62
CA VAL A 372 -2.26 18.93 -20.91
C VAL A 372 -2.81 20.09 -20.10
N ALA A 373 -1.97 20.85 -19.41
CA ALA A 373 -2.38 22.04 -18.67
C ALA A 373 -3.07 23.09 -19.56
N LYS A 374 -2.55 23.32 -20.74
CA LYS A 374 -3.19 24.23 -21.75
C LYS A 374 -4.57 23.71 -22.16
N LEU A 375 -4.72 22.39 -22.35
CA LEU A 375 -6.02 21.79 -22.67
C LEU A 375 -6.99 21.95 -21.50
N ILE A 376 -6.55 21.73 -20.25
CA ILE A 376 -7.36 21.92 -19.05
C ILE A 376 -7.82 23.38 -18.94
N LYS A 377 -6.89 24.34 -19.07
CA LYS A 377 -7.20 25.77 -19.06
C LYS A 377 -8.24 26.13 -20.10
N LYS A 378 -8.10 25.63 -21.36
CA LYS A 378 -9.08 25.83 -22.44
C LYS A 378 -10.47 25.28 -22.06
N ARG A 379 -10.53 24.07 -21.46
CA ARG A 379 -11.79 23.45 -21.05
C ARG A 379 -12.47 24.16 -19.90
N LEU A 380 -11.69 24.66 -18.93
CA LEU A 380 -12.20 25.41 -17.79
C LEU A 380 -12.60 26.85 -18.14
N GLY A 381 -12.03 27.44 -19.23
CA GLY A 381 -12.26 28.82 -19.62
C GLY A 381 -11.69 29.84 -18.63
N ARG A 382 -10.77 29.43 -17.76
CA ARG A 382 -10.09 30.26 -16.76
C ARG A 382 -8.63 29.86 -16.59
N ASP A 383 -7.86 30.70 -15.92
CA ASP A 383 -6.53 30.33 -15.45
C ASP A 383 -6.63 29.15 -14.44
N LEU A 384 -5.56 28.36 -14.38
CA LEU A 384 -5.50 27.22 -13.45
C LEU A 384 -5.25 27.71 -12.04
N GLU A 385 -5.85 27.01 -11.10
CA GLU A 385 -5.67 27.16 -9.65
C GLU A 385 -4.85 25.98 -9.10
N PRO A 386 -4.23 26.10 -7.93
CA PRO A 386 -3.48 24.98 -7.33
C PRO A 386 -4.26 23.69 -7.23
N PHE A 387 -5.55 23.75 -6.93
CA PHE A 387 -6.40 22.58 -6.80
C PHE A 387 -6.79 21.95 -8.14
N ASP A 388 -6.48 22.57 -9.31
CA ASP A 388 -6.65 21.95 -10.62
C ASP A 388 -5.64 20.80 -10.87
N ILE A 389 -4.69 20.59 -9.95
CA ILE A 389 -3.91 19.35 -9.88
C ILE A 389 -4.84 18.13 -9.82
N TRP A 390 -6.05 18.27 -9.27
CA TRP A 390 -7.11 17.25 -9.18
C TRP A 390 -8.18 17.38 -10.26
N TYR A 391 -7.86 17.98 -11.41
CA TYR A 391 -8.82 18.13 -12.50
C TYR A 391 -9.41 16.77 -12.93
N ASP A 392 -10.77 16.64 -12.89
CA ASP A 392 -11.51 15.40 -13.15
C ASP A 392 -12.25 15.39 -14.50
N GLY A 393 -12.00 16.39 -15.35
CA GLY A 393 -12.72 16.55 -16.62
C GLY A 393 -12.24 15.62 -17.75
N PHE A 394 -11.23 14.79 -17.51
CA PHE A 394 -10.79 13.75 -18.45
C PHE A 394 -11.50 12.41 -18.22
N LYS A 395 -12.19 12.24 -17.12
CA LYS A 395 -12.91 11.01 -16.84
C LYS A 395 -13.87 10.68 -17.98
N ALA A 396 -13.64 9.58 -18.66
CA ALA A 396 -14.51 9.07 -19.70
C ALA A 396 -15.78 8.56 -19.04
N ARG A 397 -16.75 9.49 -18.82
CA ARG A 397 -18.05 9.11 -18.29
C ARG A 397 -18.85 8.49 -19.42
N SER A 398 -19.36 7.28 -19.22
CA SER A 398 -20.37 6.72 -20.12
C SER A 398 -21.57 7.66 -20.15
N GLY A 399 -22.18 7.86 -21.30
CA GLY A 399 -23.43 8.63 -21.41
C GLY A 399 -24.64 8.00 -20.72
N LEU A 400 -24.40 6.96 -19.92
CA LEU A 400 -25.41 6.19 -19.16
C LEU A 400 -25.58 6.79 -17.77
N SER A 401 -26.81 6.92 -17.31
CA SER A 401 -27.06 7.39 -15.96
C SER A 401 -26.62 6.34 -14.94
N GLU A 402 -25.98 6.78 -13.86
CA GLU A 402 -25.58 5.91 -12.76
C GLU A 402 -26.78 5.19 -12.13
N ASP A 403 -27.93 5.86 -12.05
CA ASP A 403 -29.17 5.27 -11.56
C ASP A 403 -29.62 4.06 -12.40
N MET A 404 -29.48 4.15 -13.73
CA MET A 404 -29.87 3.07 -14.63
C MET A 404 -28.91 1.87 -14.49
N LEU A 405 -27.61 2.13 -14.35
CA LEU A 405 -26.61 1.12 -14.10
C LEU A 405 -26.81 0.48 -12.72
N SER A 406 -27.10 1.28 -11.69
CA SER A 406 -27.39 0.80 -10.34
C SER A 406 -28.66 -0.05 -10.28
N ALA A 407 -29.72 0.32 -11.01
CA ALA A 407 -30.94 -0.49 -11.09
C ALA A 407 -30.66 -1.86 -11.74
N GLN A 408 -29.77 -1.92 -12.75
CA GLN A 408 -29.37 -3.16 -13.41
C GLN A 408 -28.53 -4.05 -12.49
N THR A 409 -27.52 -3.50 -11.84
CA THR A 409 -26.60 -4.25 -10.97
C THR A 409 -27.30 -4.73 -9.70
N THR A 410 -28.12 -3.89 -9.06
CA THR A 410 -28.93 -4.26 -7.89
C THR A 410 -29.85 -5.43 -8.18
N LYS A 411 -30.53 -5.41 -9.34
CA LYS A 411 -31.40 -6.52 -9.77
C LYS A 411 -30.62 -7.79 -10.02
N ARG A 412 -29.42 -7.70 -10.61
CA ARG A 412 -28.58 -8.85 -10.99
C ARG A 412 -27.88 -9.45 -9.77
N TYR A 413 -27.43 -8.61 -8.84
CA TYR A 413 -26.65 -9.00 -7.68
C TYR A 413 -27.30 -8.55 -6.36
N PRO A 414 -28.43 -9.18 -5.99
CA PRO A 414 -29.12 -8.85 -4.73
C PRO A 414 -28.32 -9.32 -3.49
N THR A 415 -27.39 -10.22 -3.64
CA THR A 415 -26.55 -10.78 -2.56
C THR A 415 -25.11 -11.05 -3.06
N ALA A 416 -24.16 -11.20 -2.12
CA ALA A 416 -22.78 -11.61 -2.41
C ALA A 416 -22.74 -12.95 -3.18
N GLN A 417 -23.58 -13.90 -2.78
CA GLN A 417 -23.66 -15.23 -3.43
C GLN A 417 -24.19 -15.13 -4.87
N ALA A 418 -25.02 -14.14 -5.18
CA ALA A 418 -25.47 -13.92 -6.56
C ALA A 418 -24.30 -13.45 -7.44
N TYR A 419 -23.44 -12.59 -6.92
CA TYR A 419 -22.21 -12.16 -7.59
C TYR A 419 -21.24 -13.33 -7.76
N GLU A 420 -20.95 -14.09 -6.69
CA GLU A 420 -20.06 -15.26 -6.70
C GLU A 420 -20.45 -16.27 -7.79
N LYS A 421 -21.74 -16.60 -7.88
CA LYS A 421 -22.25 -17.54 -8.90
C LYS A 421 -22.06 -17.04 -10.33
N ASP A 422 -21.95 -15.74 -10.53
CA ASP A 422 -21.81 -15.13 -11.86
C ASP A 422 -20.35 -14.90 -12.27
N ILE A 423 -19.37 -15.01 -11.36
CA ILE A 423 -17.94 -14.87 -11.67
C ILE A 423 -17.52 -15.72 -12.90
N PRO A 424 -17.90 -17.01 -13.04
CA PRO A 424 -17.53 -17.77 -14.24
C PRO A 424 -18.02 -17.12 -15.54
N ASN A 425 -19.25 -16.59 -15.55
CA ASN A 425 -19.81 -15.93 -16.72
C ASN A 425 -19.12 -14.58 -16.99
N MET A 426 -18.75 -13.84 -15.94
CA MET A 426 -17.99 -12.60 -16.09
C MET A 426 -16.64 -12.87 -16.72
N LEU A 427 -15.91 -13.88 -16.26
CA LEU A 427 -14.63 -14.30 -16.84
C LEU A 427 -14.79 -14.76 -18.30
N ILE A 428 -15.85 -15.50 -18.63
CA ILE A 428 -16.15 -15.90 -20.02
C ILE A 428 -16.37 -14.66 -20.90
N LYS A 429 -17.07 -13.63 -20.41
CA LYS A 429 -17.26 -12.37 -21.14
C LYS A 429 -15.96 -11.60 -21.34
N LEU A 430 -15.01 -11.74 -20.43
CA LEU A 430 -13.65 -11.22 -20.57
C LEU A 430 -12.77 -12.07 -21.52
N GLY A 431 -13.33 -13.16 -22.07
CA GLY A 431 -12.68 -14.01 -23.07
C GLY A 431 -12.04 -15.28 -22.53
N TYR A 432 -12.17 -15.60 -21.23
CA TYR A 432 -11.67 -16.87 -20.67
C TYR A 432 -12.44 -18.06 -21.20
N LYS A 433 -11.73 -19.17 -21.44
CA LYS A 433 -12.35 -20.46 -21.77
C LYS A 433 -13.19 -20.95 -20.57
N PRO A 434 -14.33 -21.64 -20.80
CA PRO A 434 -15.22 -22.10 -19.73
C PRO A 434 -14.53 -22.89 -18.62
N ASP A 435 -13.63 -23.81 -18.95
CA ASP A 435 -12.92 -24.62 -17.95
C ASP A 435 -11.97 -23.76 -17.09
N ARG A 436 -11.27 -22.80 -17.72
CA ARG A 436 -10.40 -21.87 -17.00
C ARG A 436 -11.20 -20.92 -16.11
N ALA A 437 -12.29 -20.36 -16.62
CA ALA A 437 -13.20 -19.52 -15.85
C ALA A 437 -13.77 -20.27 -14.64
N LYS A 438 -14.17 -21.53 -14.82
CA LYS A 438 -14.63 -22.40 -13.73
C LYS A 438 -13.54 -22.68 -12.70
N PHE A 439 -12.31 -22.93 -13.14
CA PHE A 439 -11.18 -23.14 -12.23
C PHE A 439 -10.93 -21.88 -11.39
N LEU A 440 -10.71 -20.73 -12.02
CA LEU A 440 -10.42 -19.48 -11.32
C LEU A 440 -11.54 -19.12 -10.33
N SER A 441 -12.80 -19.17 -10.77
CA SER A 441 -13.94 -18.87 -9.90
C SER A 441 -14.09 -19.85 -8.73
N SER A 442 -13.69 -21.12 -8.87
CA SER A 442 -13.72 -22.10 -7.78
C SER A 442 -12.73 -21.79 -6.65
N LYS A 443 -11.81 -20.85 -6.85
CA LYS A 443 -10.81 -20.39 -5.92
C LYS A 443 -11.12 -19.01 -5.34
N ILE A 444 -12.31 -18.49 -5.59
CA ILE A 444 -12.75 -17.16 -5.13
C ILE A 444 -14.09 -17.32 -4.40
N THR A 445 -14.17 -16.82 -3.18
CA THR A 445 -15.44 -16.66 -2.45
C THR A 445 -15.76 -15.18 -2.31
N VAL A 446 -17.06 -14.85 -2.24
CA VAL A 446 -17.53 -13.46 -2.15
C VAL A 446 -18.23 -13.22 -0.82
N GLU A 447 -17.76 -12.23 -0.09
CA GLU A 447 -18.21 -11.89 1.25
C GLU A 447 -18.72 -10.43 1.31
N ALA A 448 -19.81 -10.19 2.05
CA ALA A 448 -20.33 -8.85 2.27
C ALA A 448 -19.42 -8.09 3.26
N ALA A 449 -18.80 -7.00 2.80
CA ALA A 449 -17.94 -6.16 3.61
C ALA A 449 -18.76 -5.17 4.45
N ARG A 450 -18.34 -4.96 5.70
CA ARG A 450 -18.88 -3.92 6.58
C ARG A 450 -18.46 -2.52 6.12
N GLY A 451 -17.22 -2.39 5.66
CA GLY A 451 -16.60 -1.15 5.18
C GLY A 451 -16.40 -1.11 3.68
N SER A 452 -15.25 -0.62 3.24
CA SER A 452 -14.85 -0.60 1.83
C SER A 452 -14.63 -2.00 1.27
N GLY A 453 -14.77 -2.16 -0.06
CA GLY A 453 -14.37 -3.36 -0.76
C GLY A 453 -12.86 -3.61 -0.63
N HIS A 454 -12.46 -4.88 -0.57
CA HIS A 454 -11.06 -5.29 -0.55
C HIS A 454 -10.93 -6.78 -0.87
N ALA A 455 -9.78 -7.17 -1.39
CA ALA A 455 -9.45 -8.55 -1.70
C ALA A 455 -8.46 -9.12 -0.69
N TRP A 456 -8.67 -10.37 -0.28
CA TRP A 456 -7.71 -11.15 0.48
C TRP A 456 -7.30 -12.37 -0.34
N GLY A 457 -6.01 -12.49 -0.67
CA GLY A 457 -5.46 -13.68 -1.32
C GLY A 457 -5.45 -14.88 -0.39
N ALA A 458 -5.34 -16.07 -0.97
CA ALA A 458 -4.96 -17.25 -0.21
C ALA A 458 -3.43 -17.31 -0.09
N GLU A 459 -2.93 -17.78 1.06
CA GLU A 459 -1.50 -17.98 1.31
C GLU A 459 -1.08 -19.46 1.18
N SER A 460 -2.03 -20.35 0.92
CA SER A 460 -1.77 -21.78 0.69
C SER A 460 -2.76 -22.34 -0.31
N ARG A 461 -2.34 -23.37 -1.06
CA ARG A 461 -3.14 -24.01 -2.10
C ARG A 461 -4.36 -24.79 -1.59
N ASP A 462 -4.52 -24.94 -0.28
CA ASP A 462 -5.69 -25.54 0.37
C ASP A 462 -6.73 -24.50 0.87
N ASP A 463 -6.52 -23.22 0.54
CA ASP A 463 -7.43 -22.10 0.85
C ASP A 463 -7.94 -21.42 -0.43
N VAL A 464 -8.80 -20.41 -0.32
CA VAL A 464 -9.38 -19.65 -1.44
C VAL A 464 -9.22 -18.16 -1.22
N ALA A 465 -9.15 -17.40 -2.30
CA ALA A 465 -9.17 -15.94 -2.24
C ALA A 465 -10.57 -15.44 -1.86
N ARG A 466 -10.63 -14.27 -1.16
CA ARG A 466 -11.87 -13.69 -0.66
C ARG A 466 -12.06 -12.32 -1.28
N LEU A 467 -13.13 -12.20 -2.06
CA LEU A 467 -13.61 -10.94 -2.61
C LEU A 467 -14.59 -10.35 -1.60
N ARG A 468 -14.21 -9.25 -0.98
CA ARG A 468 -15.06 -8.53 -0.04
C ARG A 468 -15.59 -7.26 -0.68
N THR A 469 -16.91 -7.12 -0.71
CA THR A 469 -17.56 -5.98 -1.37
C THR A 469 -18.76 -5.49 -0.57
N ARG A 470 -19.03 -4.20 -0.68
CA ARG A 470 -20.15 -3.58 0.00
C ARG A 470 -21.46 -3.85 -0.75
N LEU A 471 -22.47 -4.25 -0.01
CA LEU A 471 -23.85 -4.37 -0.50
C LEU A 471 -24.75 -3.37 0.22
N THR A 472 -25.70 -2.81 -0.51
CA THR A 472 -26.79 -2.05 0.09
C THR A 472 -27.95 -3.00 0.47
N PRO A 473 -28.91 -2.59 1.31
CA PRO A 473 -30.10 -3.41 1.59
C PRO A 473 -30.91 -3.77 0.34
N LYS A 474 -30.70 -3.08 -0.78
CA LYS A 474 -31.35 -3.33 -2.08
C LYS A 474 -30.51 -4.25 -2.99
N GLY A 475 -29.30 -4.58 -2.62
CA GLY A 475 -28.31 -5.29 -3.43
C GLY A 475 -27.11 -4.42 -3.80
N MET A 476 -26.32 -4.87 -4.77
CA MET A 476 -25.09 -4.21 -5.23
C MET A 476 -25.44 -3.09 -6.23
N ASP A 477 -25.24 -1.83 -5.85
CA ASP A 477 -25.32 -0.70 -6.77
C ASP A 477 -24.15 -0.69 -7.78
N TYR A 478 -24.17 0.22 -8.74
CA TYR A 478 -23.13 0.24 -9.77
C TYR A 478 -21.75 0.57 -9.21
N LYS A 479 -21.67 1.45 -8.24
CA LYS A 479 -20.39 1.77 -7.56
C LYS A 479 -19.82 0.53 -6.86
N GLY A 480 -20.66 -0.19 -6.12
CA GLY A 480 -20.30 -1.46 -5.50
C GLY A 480 -19.89 -2.53 -6.50
N PHE A 481 -20.59 -2.60 -7.64
CA PHE A 481 -20.22 -3.51 -8.74
C PHE A 481 -18.88 -3.17 -9.36
N ASN A 482 -18.61 -1.91 -9.67
CA ASN A 482 -17.34 -1.46 -10.24
C ASN A 482 -16.16 -1.77 -9.30
N ILE A 483 -16.35 -1.56 -7.98
CA ILE A 483 -15.37 -1.96 -6.96
C ILE A 483 -15.24 -3.49 -6.92
N ALA A 484 -16.34 -4.25 -6.93
CA ALA A 484 -16.27 -5.71 -6.91
C ALA A 484 -15.56 -6.30 -8.14
N VAL A 485 -15.64 -5.65 -9.30
CA VAL A 485 -14.86 -6.04 -10.50
C VAL A 485 -13.37 -5.74 -10.30
N HIS A 486 -13.02 -4.64 -9.64
CA HIS A 486 -11.64 -4.34 -9.23
C HIS A 486 -11.11 -5.45 -8.31
N GLU A 487 -11.83 -5.76 -7.23
CA GLU A 487 -11.44 -6.81 -6.28
C GLU A 487 -11.38 -8.20 -6.93
N MET A 488 -12.24 -8.46 -7.94
CA MET A 488 -12.16 -9.69 -8.73
C MET A 488 -10.84 -9.77 -9.52
N GLY A 489 -10.34 -8.64 -10.01
CA GLY A 489 -9.02 -8.57 -10.66
C GLY A 489 -7.91 -9.01 -9.72
N HIS A 490 -7.88 -8.50 -8.47
CA HIS A 490 -6.95 -8.95 -7.44
C HIS A 490 -7.07 -10.46 -7.19
N ASN A 491 -8.28 -10.97 -6.98
CA ASN A 491 -8.45 -12.39 -6.67
C ASN A 491 -8.10 -13.32 -7.84
N VAL A 492 -8.29 -12.88 -9.07
CA VAL A 492 -7.84 -13.64 -10.27
C VAL A 492 -6.31 -13.66 -10.32
N GLU A 493 -5.65 -12.51 -10.10
CA GLU A 493 -4.19 -12.44 -10.00
C GLU A 493 -3.66 -13.38 -8.91
N GLN A 494 -4.17 -13.25 -7.68
CA GLN A 494 -3.79 -14.04 -6.52
C GLN A 494 -4.00 -15.55 -6.73
N THR A 495 -5.05 -15.91 -7.48
CA THR A 495 -5.30 -17.32 -7.84
C THR A 495 -4.26 -17.83 -8.84
N ILE A 496 -3.94 -17.05 -9.87
CA ILE A 496 -2.95 -17.45 -10.87
C ILE A 496 -1.56 -17.54 -10.22
N SER A 497 -1.17 -16.51 -9.50
CA SER A 497 0.15 -16.38 -8.88
C SER A 497 0.40 -17.34 -7.70
N LEU A 498 -0.61 -18.08 -7.25
CA LEU A 498 -0.49 -19.14 -6.25
C LEU A 498 -0.63 -20.55 -6.88
N TYR A 499 -1.68 -20.77 -7.65
CA TYR A 499 -2.04 -22.12 -8.11
C TYR A 499 -1.28 -22.56 -9.37
N ASP A 500 -0.88 -21.62 -10.24
CA ASP A 500 -0.16 -21.92 -11.47
C ASP A 500 1.37 -21.86 -11.29
N MET A 501 1.84 -21.66 -10.03
CA MET A 501 3.28 -21.63 -9.72
C MET A 501 3.88 -23.04 -9.62
N ASP A 502 5.02 -23.21 -10.29
CA ASP A 502 5.88 -24.41 -10.20
C ASP A 502 6.56 -24.52 -8.82
N TYR A 503 6.95 -23.37 -8.23
CA TYR A 503 7.56 -23.29 -6.91
C TYR A 503 6.77 -22.32 -6.02
N TYR A 504 6.36 -22.76 -4.84
CA TYR A 504 5.62 -21.93 -3.89
C TYR A 504 6.37 -20.62 -3.53
N MET A 505 7.71 -20.66 -3.45
CA MET A 505 8.49 -19.46 -3.16
C MET A 505 8.40 -18.37 -4.23
N LEU A 506 7.82 -18.67 -5.40
CA LEU A 506 7.53 -17.69 -6.45
C LEU A 506 6.09 -17.18 -6.42
N GLN A 507 5.28 -17.58 -5.41
CA GLN A 507 3.91 -17.08 -5.31
C GLN A 507 3.87 -15.54 -5.24
N GLY A 508 2.79 -14.96 -5.76
CA GLY A 508 2.56 -13.52 -5.79
C GLY A 508 3.17 -12.83 -7.01
N VAL A 509 3.21 -11.53 -6.93
CA VAL A 509 3.72 -10.60 -7.95
C VAL A 509 4.88 -9.79 -7.37
N PRO A 510 5.63 -9.03 -8.17
CA PRO A 510 6.78 -8.26 -7.68
C PRO A 510 6.48 -7.40 -6.46
N ASN A 511 5.42 -6.59 -6.51
CA ASN A 511 4.99 -5.71 -5.42
C ASN A 511 3.53 -5.29 -5.59
N THR A 512 3.02 -4.46 -4.68
CA THR A 512 1.63 -3.98 -4.65
C THR A 512 1.21 -3.28 -5.95
N ALA A 513 2.09 -2.56 -6.63
CA ALA A 513 1.75 -1.88 -7.88
C ALA A 513 1.33 -2.86 -9.00
N PHE A 514 1.84 -4.09 -8.99
CA PHE A 514 1.51 -5.12 -9.98
C PHE A 514 0.17 -5.79 -9.70
N THR A 515 -0.23 -5.96 -8.45
CA THR A 515 -1.56 -6.49 -8.13
C THR A 515 -2.65 -5.45 -8.42
N GLU A 516 -2.39 -4.16 -8.11
CA GLU A 516 -3.27 -3.05 -8.49
C GLU A 516 -3.46 -2.95 -10.01
N THR A 517 -2.42 -3.22 -10.77
CA THR A 517 -2.47 -3.18 -12.23
C THR A 517 -3.55 -4.11 -12.80
N LEU A 518 -3.64 -5.37 -12.37
CA LEU A 518 -4.68 -6.28 -12.90
C LEU A 518 -6.07 -5.89 -12.42
N ALA A 519 -6.19 -5.41 -11.20
CA ALA A 519 -7.45 -4.89 -10.67
C ALA A 519 -7.99 -3.73 -11.53
N PHE A 520 -7.16 -2.76 -11.90
CA PHE A 520 -7.53 -1.67 -12.81
C PHE A 520 -7.86 -2.15 -14.22
N ILE A 521 -7.10 -3.12 -14.76
CA ILE A 521 -7.38 -3.72 -16.07
C ILE A 521 -8.78 -4.37 -16.09
N PHE A 522 -9.18 -5.03 -15.02
CA PHE A 522 -10.51 -5.62 -14.89
C PHE A 522 -11.58 -4.53 -14.69
N GLN A 523 -11.34 -3.57 -13.80
CA GLN A 523 -12.27 -2.50 -13.47
C GLN A 523 -12.69 -1.69 -14.70
N LYS A 524 -11.76 -1.41 -15.61
CA LYS A 524 -12.04 -0.71 -16.90
C LYS A 524 -12.95 -1.47 -17.85
N ARG A 525 -13.18 -2.76 -17.59
CA ARG A 525 -14.02 -3.68 -18.41
C ARG A 525 -15.37 -4.01 -17.75
N ASP A 526 -15.77 -3.25 -16.74
CA ASP A 526 -17.00 -3.46 -15.98
C ASP A 526 -18.25 -3.38 -16.87
N LEU A 527 -18.31 -2.44 -17.82
CA LEU A 527 -19.40 -2.34 -18.79
C LEU A 527 -19.43 -3.50 -19.78
N ASP A 528 -18.26 -4.02 -20.19
CA ASP A 528 -18.15 -5.20 -21.03
C ASP A 528 -18.73 -6.43 -20.31
N ILE A 529 -18.46 -6.56 -19.01
CA ILE A 529 -19.03 -7.61 -18.14
C ILE A 529 -20.55 -7.46 -18.02
N LEU A 530 -21.08 -6.24 -18.00
CA LEU A 530 -22.52 -6.00 -18.05
C LEU A 530 -23.13 -6.20 -19.43
N ALA A 531 -22.33 -6.46 -20.48
CA ALA A 531 -22.70 -6.52 -21.88
C ALA A 531 -23.28 -5.19 -22.39
N ILE A 532 -22.76 -4.09 -21.91
CA ILE A 532 -23.11 -2.74 -22.32
C ILE A 532 -22.02 -2.23 -23.27
N SER A 533 -22.39 -2.01 -24.52
CA SER A 533 -21.48 -1.44 -25.52
C SER A 533 -21.42 0.07 -25.36
N GLU A 534 -20.22 0.58 -25.16
CA GLU A 534 -19.95 2.02 -25.17
C GLU A 534 -19.22 2.38 -26.49
N ASN A 535 -19.88 3.13 -27.35
CA ASN A 535 -19.26 3.63 -28.57
C ASN A 535 -18.80 5.08 -28.38
N ASN A 536 -17.74 5.27 -27.58
CA ASN A 536 -17.14 6.58 -27.36
C ASN A 536 -15.75 6.60 -28.00
N PRO A 537 -15.57 7.21 -29.18
CA PRO A 537 -14.28 7.29 -29.85
C PRO A 537 -13.23 8.09 -29.07
N LEU A 538 -13.67 8.93 -28.12
CA LEU A 538 -12.80 9.72 -27.25
C LEU A 538 -12.43 8.99 -25.95
N LYS A 539 -12.96 7.78 -25.69
CA LYS A 539 -12.69 7.04 -24.46
C LYS A 539 -11.20 6.86 -24.21
N GLN A 540 -10.49 6.40 -25.23
CA GLN A 540 -9.06 6.17 -25.11
C GLN A 540 -8.22 7.43 -24.88
N PRO A 541 -8.32 8.50 -25.70
CA PRO A 541 -7.62 9.74 -25.41
C PRO A 541 -7.93 10.31 -24.03
N LEU A 542 -9.20 10.28 -23.60
CA LEU A 542 -9.60 10.73 -22.27
C LEU A 542 -8.97 9.89 -21.16
N THR A 543 -9.01 8.57 -21.27
CA THR A 543 -8.38 7.66 -20.29
C THR A 543 -6.87 7.88 -20.21
N THR A 544 -6.20 8.11 -21.35
CA THR A 544 -4.76 8.42 -21.36
C THR A 544 -4.45 9.69 -20.58
N LEU A 545 -5.25 10.75 -20.78
CA LEU A 545 -5.05 12.01 -20.06
C LEU A 545 -5.45 11.94 -18.59
N ASP A 546 -6.45 11.13 -18.24
CA ASP A 546 -6.85 10.89 -16.84
C ASP A 546 -5.73 10.19 -16.06
N ILE A 547 -5.18 9.11 -16.61
CA ILE A 547 -4.01 8.42 -16.04
C ILE A 547 -2.82 9.38 -15.93
N PHE A 548 -2.54 10.15 -17.00
CA PHE A 548 -1.41 11.05 -17.02
C PHE A 548 -1.52 12.12 -15.93
N TRP A 549 -2.67 12.80 -15.85
CA TRP A 549 -2.86 13.90 -14.90
C TRP A 549 -2.93 13.43 -13.46
N GLY A 550 -3.58 12.28 -13.21
CA GLY A 550 -3.59 11.64 -11.90
C GLY A 550 -2.18 11.18 -11.46
N SER A 551 -1.37 10.65 -12.38
CA SER A 551 0.03 10.31 -12.08
C SER A 551 0.88 11.54 -11.80
N TYR A 552 0.70 12.64 -12.55
CA TYR A 552 1.37 13.92 -12.33
C TYR A 552 1.13 14.44 -10.89
N GLU A 553 -0.11 14.38 -10.44
CA GLU A 553 -0.50 14.72 -9.06
C GLU A 553 0.30 13.92 -8.02
N ILE A 554 0.20 12.60 -8.09
CA ILE A 554 0.69 11.69 -7.03
C ILE A 554 2.23 11.62 -7.01
N MET A 555 2.90 11.78 -8.15
CA MET A 555 4.36 11.76 -8.20
C MET A 555 4.98 12.87 -7.34
N GLY A 556 4.44 14.09 -7.38
CA GLY A 556 4.91 15.18 -6.53
C GLY A 556 4.70 14.92 -5.04
N VAL A 557 3.57 14.32 -4.70
CA VAL A 557 3.27 13.90 -3.32
C VAL A 557 4.24 12.82 -2.84
N ALA A 558 4.52 11.83 -3.69
CA ALA A 558 5.49 10.77 -3.37
C ALA A 558 6.91 11.33 -3.17
N LEU A 559 7.33 12.31 -3.97
CA LEU A 559 8.61 13.00 -3.76
C LEU A 559 8.65 13.74 -2.42
N VAL A 560 7.57 14.42 -2.03
CA VAL A 560 7.49 15.09 -0.72
C VAL A 560 7.59 14.08 0.43
N ASP A 561 6.91 12.95 0.33
CA ASP A 561 6.98 11.88 1.32
C ASP A 561 8.42 11.32 1.44
N MET A 562 9.05 10.99 0.31
CA MET A 562 10.41 10.47 0.27
C MET A 562 11.42 11.46 0.87
N HIS A 563 11.38 12.73 0.44
CA HIS A 563 12.28 13.78 0.96
C HIS A 563 12.03 14.08 2.44
N THR A 564 10.79 13.92 2.93
CA THR A 564 10.48 14.03 4.35
C THR A 564 11.20 12.96 5.16
N TRP A 565 11.21 11.73 4.69
CA TRP A 565 11.90 10.62 5.36
C TRP A 565 13.43 10.71 5.24
N GLU A 566 13.96 11.20 4.11
CA GLU A 566 15.39 11.53 3.97
C GLU A 566 15.78 12.60 5.00
N TRP A 567 15.01 13.67 5.10
CA TRP A 567 15.23 14.74 6.08
C TRP A 567 15.19 14.22 7.52
N LEU A 568 14.24 13.33 7.85
CA LEU A 568 14.13 12.71 9.17
C LEU A 568 15.37 11.90 9.55
N TYR A 569 15.94 11.14 8.61
CA TYR A 569 17.19 10.40 8.84
C TYR A 569 18.39 11.34 9.05
N ASP A 570 18.40 12.48 8.39
CA ASP A 570 19.43 13.51 8.61
C ASP A 570 19.21 14.27 9.93
N HIS A 571 17.99 14.27 10.46
CA HIS A 571 17.60 14.99 11.69
C HIS A 571 16.90 14.08 12.73
N PRO A 572 17.55 13.01 13.21
CA PRO A 572 16.89 11.98 14.02
C PRO A 572 16.42 12.46 15.41
N GLN A 573 16.85 13.63 15.83
CA GLN A 573 16.45 14.26 17.10
C GLN A 573 15.44 15.41 16.92
N ALA A 574 14.89 15.59 15.73
CA ALA A 574 13.97 16.66 15.43
C ALA A 574 12.73 16.65 16.35
N THR A 575 12.22 17.82 16.62
CA THR A 575 10.94 18.05 17.28
C THR A 575 9.79 18.02 16.25
N ALA A 576 8.56 17.88 16.69
CA ALA A 576 7.40 17.91 15.81
C ALA A 576 7.26 19.26 15.07
N ASN A 577 7.64 20.37 15.70
CA ASN A 577 7.62 21.67 15.07
C ASN A 577 8.69 21.83 13.99
N GLU A 578 9.91 21.34 14.21
CA GLU A 578 10.95 21.33 13.18
C GLU A 578 10.55 20.45 12.01
N LEU A 579 9.95 19.27 12.26
CA LEU A 579 9.44 18.40 11.23
C LEU A 579 8.30 19.07 10.43
N LYS A 580 7.35 19.75 11.10
CA LYS A 580 6.31 20.53 10.42
C LYS A 580 6.90 21.52 9.43
N ASN A 581 7.84 22.34 9.89
CA ASN A 581 8.47 23.35 9.06
C ASN A 581 9.20 22.71 7.88
N ALA A 582 9.95 21.64 8.11
CA ALA A 582 10.66 20.90 7.07
C ALA A 582 9.70 20.32 6.01
N VAL A 583 8.60 19.67 6.43
CA VAL A 583 7.61 19.12 5.49
C VAL A 583 6.97 20.22 4.65
N ILE A 584 6.61 21.35 5.26
CA ILE A 584 6.06 22.50 4.55
C ILE A 584 7.07 23.06 3.54
N ASP A 585 8.33 23.21 3.93
CA ASP A 585 9.40 23.73 3.05
C ASP A 585 9.72 22.78 1.91
N ILE A 586 9.75 21.46 2.17
CA ILE A 586 9.91 20.41 1.16
C ILE A 586 8.74 20.46 0.16
N ALA A 587 7.49 20.51 0.69
CA ALA A 587 6.31 20.57 -0.18
C ALA A 587 6.32 21.82 -1.07
N LYS A 588 6.65 22.99 -0.50
CA LYS A 588 6.81 24.24 -1.25
C LYS A 588 7.94 24.18 -2.28
N SER A 589 9.06 23.55 -1.93
CA SER A 589 10.17 23.37 -2.87
C SER A 589 9.77 22.53 -4.09
N VAL A 590 9.17 21.36 -3.87
CA VAL A 590 8.67 20.50 -4.96
C VAL A 590 7.58 21.23 -5.76
N TRP A 591 6.66 21.91 -5.08
CA TRP A 591 5.62 22.70 -5.74
C TRP A 591 6.21 23.80 -6.63
N ASN A 592 7.09 24.63 -6.11
CA ASN A 592 7.69 25.76 -6.85
C ASN A 592 8.50 25.30 -8.05
N GLN A 593 9.15 24.14 -7.93
CA GLN A 593 9.97 23.62 -9.02
C GLN A 593 9.13 23.03 -10.15
N TYR A 594 8.06 22.27 -9.86
CA TYR A 594 7.37 21.46 -10.85
C TYR A 594 5.90 21.82 -11.09
N TYR A 595 5.22 22.44 -10.13
CA TYR A 595 3.77 22.67 -10.17
C TYR A 595 3.41 24.16 -10.33
N ALA A 596 4.07 25.05 -9.64
CA ALA A 596 3.81 26.48 -9.75
C ALA A 596 3.97 27.03 -11.18
N PRO A 597 4.94 26.58 -12.01
CA PRO A 597 5.03 26.99 -13.41
C PRO A 597 3.83 26.57 -14.27
N VAL A 598 3.03 25.64 -13.82
CA VAL A 598 1.88 25.04 -14.51
C VAL A 598 0.56 25.54 -13.94
N LEU A 599 0.43 25.46 -12.61
CA LEU A 599 -0.82 25.73 -11.86
C LEU A 599 -0.83 27.11 -11.20
N GLY A 600 0.28 27.84 -11.24
CA GLY A 600 0.40 29.13 -10.54
C GLY A 600 0.56 28.99 -9.02
N ALA A 601 0.31 30.08 -8.31
CA ALA A 601 0.39 30.17 -6.85
C ALA A 601 1.66 29.54 -6.25
N PRO A 602 2.81 30.25 -6.28
CA PRO A 602 4.03 29.80 -5.64
C PRO A 602 3.79 29.57 -4.12
N ASP A 603 4.65 28.77 -3.51
CA ASP A 603 4.65 28.47 -2.09
C ASP A 603 3.41 27.70 -1.57
N SER A 604 2.71 26.95 -2.44
CA SER A 604 1.62 26.08 -2.01
C SER A 604 2.17 24.83 -1.29
N PRO A 605 1.74 24.54 -0.05
CA PRO A 605 2.12 23.33 0.67
C PRO A 605 1.21 22.13 0.34
N LEU A 606 0.36 22.23 -0.67
CA LEU A 606 -0.75 21.31 -0.98
C LEU A 606 -0.32 19.85 -1.10
N LEU A 607 0.90 19.60 -1.61
CA LEU A 607 1.43 18.24 -1.76
C LEU A 607 1.58 17.49 -0.42
N ALA A 608 1.62 18.18 0.72
CA ALA A 608 1.72 17.56 2.04
C ALA A 608 0.37 17.18 2.67
N ILE A 609 -0.77 17.34 1.96
CA ILE A 609 -2.08 17.04 2.51
C ILE A 609 -2.36 15.52 2.61
N TYR A 610 -1.69 14.70 1.83
CA TYR A 610 -2.02 13.29 1.72
C TYR A 610 -1.96 12.54 3.06
N SER A 611 -3.03 11.82 3.38
CA SER A 611 -3.17 11.07 4.64
C SER A 611 -2.09 10.01 4.78
N HIS A 612 -1.75 9.32 3.69
CA HIS A 612 -0.75 8.26 3.73
C HIS A 612 0.67 8.73 4.04
N MET A 613 0.96 10.02 3.96
CA MET A 613 2.22 10.53 4.55
C MET A 613 2.27 10.34 6.07
N ILE A 614 1.10 10.15 6.72
CA ILE A 614 0.97 10.03 8.17
C ILE A 614 0.67 8.61 8.60
N ASP A 615 -0.40 7.98 8.03
CA ASP A 615 -0.87 6.65 8.42
C ASP A 615 -0.13 5.51 7.71
N TYR A 616 0.40 5.76 6.51
CA TYR A 616 1.11 4.77 5.71
C TYR A 616 2.29 5.36 4.93
N PRO A 617 3.29 5.94 5.62
CA PRO A 617 4.38 6.67 4.97
C PRO A 617 5.21 5.76 4.05
N LEU A 618 5.81 6.38 3.03
CA LEU A 618 6.60 5.75 1.95
C LEU A 618 5.80 4.81 1.02
N TYR A 619 4.47 4.79 1.15
CA TYR A 619 3.60 3.98 0.31
C TYR A 619 3.19 4.68 -1.00
N LEU A 620 3.15 6.01 -0.98
CA LEU A 620 2.55 6.84 -2.04
C LEU A 620 3.17 6.64 -3.42
N ALA A 621 4.44 6.23 -3.49
CA ALA A 621 5.13 5.94 -4.75
C ALA A 621 4.53 4.72 -5.51
N ASN A 622 3.82 3.82 -4.83
CA ASN A 622 3.18 2.65 -5.46
C ASN A 622 2.06 3.03 -6.43
N TYR A 623 1.32 4.11 -6.16
CA TYR A 623 0.19 4.52 -7.00
C TYR A 623 0.63 4.94 -8.41
N PRO A 624 1.51 5.95 -8.59
CA PRO A 624 1.92 6.35 -9.94
C PRO A 624 2.76 5.27 -10.63
N PHE A 625 3.50 4.48 -9.85
CA PHE A 625 4.24 3.33 -10.39
C PHE A 625 3.28 2.27 -10.94
N GLY A 626 2.18 1.99 -10.24
CA GLY A 626 1.12 1.09 -10.70
C GLY A 626 0.45 1.58 -11.99
N HIS A 627 0.18 2.88 -12.10
CA HIS A 627 -0.37 3.47 -13.33
C HIS A 627 0.57 3.38 -14.53
N ILE A 628 1.88 3.53 -14.32
CA ILE A 628 2.88 3.33 -15.38
C ILE A 628 2.87 1.88 -15.87
N ILE A 629 2.86 0.91 -14.96
CA ILE A 629 2.82 -0.51 -15.29
C ILE A 629 1.51 -0.87 -15.98
N GLU A 630 0.39 -0.39 -15.44
CA GLU A 630 -0.94 -0.59 -16.03
C GLU A 630 -0.99 -0.10 -17.47
N PHE A 631 -0.49 1.10 -17.73
CA PHE A 631 -0.48 1.63 -19.08
C PHE A 631 0.36 0.78 -20.05
N GLN A 632 1.55 0.33 -19.63
CA GLN A 632 2.39 -0.56 -20.45
C GLN A 632 1.71 -1.91 -20.72
N LEU A 633 1.04 -2.50 -19.73
CA LEU A 633 0.29 -3.75 -19.92
C LEU A 633 -0.93 -3.57 -20.80
N GLU A 634 -1.71 -2.50 -20.66
CA GLU A 634 -2.86 -2.21 -21.53
C GLU A 634 -2.41 -2.00 -23.00
N GLU A 635 -1.29 -1.29 -23.24
CA GLU A 635 -0.71 -1.19 -24.58
C GLU A 635 -0.34 -2.55 -25.15
N HIS A 636 0.27 -3.42 -24.34
CA HIS A 636 0.61 -4.78 -24.74
C HIS A 636 -0.63 -5.63 -25.06
N LEU A 637 -1.73 -5.43 -24.31
CA LEU A 637 -2.98 -6.16 -24.45
C LEU A 637 -3.82 -5.75 -25.66
N ARG A 638 -3.60 -4.53 -26.23
CA ARG A 638 -4.41 -4.01 -27.36
C ARG A 638 -4.54 -4.97 -28.52
N THR A 639 -3.52 -5.75 -28.82
CA THR A 639 -3.47 -6.67 -29.97
C THR A 639 -3.43 -8.12 -29.58
N ARG A 640 -3.66 -8.43 -28.29
CA ARG A 640 -3.52 -9.78 -27.73
C ARG A 640 -4.77 -10.20 -26.96
N SER A 641 -4.89 -11.49 -26.71
CA SER A 641 -5.96 -12.05 -25.91
C SER A 641 -5.71 -11.75 -24.43
N LEU A 642 -6.61 -10.98 -23.79
CA LEU A 642 -6.54 -10.66 -22.37
C LEU A 642 -6.31 -11.91 -21.49
N PRO A 643 -7.13 -12.98 -21.56
CA PRO A 643 -6.94 -14.16 -20.69
C PRO A 643 -5.59 -14.84 -20.88
N GLN A 644 -5.14 -14.99 -22.13
CA GLN A 644 -3.88 -15.67 -22.41
C GLN A 644 -2.67 -14.90 -21.87
N GLU A 645 -2.68 -13.57 -22.02
CA GLU A 645 -1.60 -12.73 -21.53
C GLU A 645 -1.64 -12.57 -20.00
N VAL A 646 -2.82 -12.48 -19.40
CA VAL A 646 -2.96 -12.47 -17.94
C VAL A 646 -2.43 -13.77 -17.35
N ASP A 647 -2.86 -14.94 -17.85
CA ASP A 647 -2.35 -16.23 -17.39
C ASP A 647 -0.82 -16.32 -17.56
N ARG A 648 -0.28 -15.90 -18.71
CA ARG A 648 1.16 -15.93 -18.99
C ARG A 648 1.98 -14.99 -18.10
N CYS A 649 1.54 -13.73 -17.98
CA CYS A 649 2.28 -12.71 -17.24
C CYS A 649 2.26 -12.97 -15.74
N TYR A 650 1.10 -13.28 -15.16
CA TYR A 650 0.99 -13.49 -13.72
C TYR A 650 1.53 -14.85 -13.25
N ALA A 651 1.65 -15.83 -14.19
CA ALA A 651 2.40 -17.07 -13.95
C ALA A 651 3.94 -16.88 -13.92
N LEU A 652 4.47 -15.68 -14.21
CA LEU A 652 5.89 -15.35 -13.95
C LEU A 652 6.20 -15.38 -12.45
N GLY A 653 5.21 -15.05 -11.62
CA GLY A 653 5.36 -15.05 -10.17
C GLY A 653 6.20 -13.86 -9.67
N ARG A 654 6.70 -13.99 -8.46
CA ARG A 654 7.44 -12.95 -7.74
C ARG A 654 8.89 -12.81 -8.23
N LEU A 655 9.08 -12.23 -9.42
CA LEU A 655 10.36 -11.74 -9.90
C LEU A 655 10.57 -10.28 -9.46
N VAL A 656 11.76 -9.68 -9.65
CA VAL A 656 11.92 -8.23 -9.48
C VAL A 656 11.21 -7.48 -10.62
N PRO A 657 10.69 -6.26 -10.40
CA PRO A 657 9.87 -5.52 -11.36
C PRO A 657 10.47 -5.41 -12.75
N GLN A 658 11.74 -5.07 -12.85
CA GLN A 658 12.40 -4.86 -14.14
C GLN A 658 12.51 -6.16 -14.96
N VAL A 659 12.79 -7.28 -14.30
CA VAL A 659 12.87 -8.61 -14.95
C VAL A 659 11.47 -9.09 -15.31
N TRP A 660 10.49 -8.91 -14.41
CA TRP A 660 9.11 -9.29 -14.67
C TRP A 660 8.55 -8.57 -15.90
N MET A 661 8.69 -7.24 -15.96
CA MET A 661 8.21 -6.44 -17.09
C MET A 661 8.94 -6.77 -18.39
N GLN A 662 10.25 -7.01 -18.34
CA GLN A 662 11.00 -7.44 -19.53
C GLN A 662 10.46 -8.77 -20.08
N GLN A 663 10.07 -9.73 -19.21
CA GLN A 663 9.49 -11.00 -19.63
C GLN A 663 8.02 -10.89 -20.01
N ALA A 664 7.25 -10.02 -19.34
CA ALA A 664 5.83 -9.85 -19.59
C ALA A 664 5.54 -9.08 -20.88
N VAL A 665 6.15 -7.92 -21.07
CA VAL A 665 5.82 -7.01 -22.18
C VAL A 665 7.00 -6.72 -23.12
N GLY A 666 8.19 -7.26 -22.84
CA GLY A 666 9.38 -7.09 -23.67
C GLY A 666 10.18 -5.79 -23.39
N SER A 667 9.81 -5.05 -22.34
CA SER A 667 10.51 -3.80 -21.93
C SER A 667 10.51 -3.69 -20.40
N LYS A 668 11.50 -2.98 -19.88
CA LYS A 668 11.53 -2.58 -18.46
C LYS A 668 10.39 -1.61 -18.14
N VAL A 669 10.13 -1.38 -16.84
CA VAL A 669 9.19 -0.34 -16.41
C VAL A 669 9.66 1.01 -16.94
N SER A 670 8.76 1.74 -17.59
CA SER A 670 9.05 3.03 -18.21
C SER A 670 7.81 3.91 -18.33
N ALA A 671 7.93 5.19 -18.01
CA ALA A 671 6.89 6.17 -18.23
C ALA A 671 6.76 6.61 -19.71
N MET A 672 7.75 6.32 -20.54
CA MET A 672 7.81 6.77 -21.93
C MET A 672 6.61 6.37 -22.79
N PRO A 673 6.06 5.14 -22.70
CA PRO A 673 4.85 4.80 -23.45
C PRO A 673 3.67 5.71 -23.14
N LEU A 674 3.43 6.04 -21.87
CA LEU A 674 2.37 6.98 -21.48
C LEU A 674 2.66 8.40 -21.97
N LEU A 675 3.89 8.90 -21.79
CA LEU A 675 4.28 10.22 -22.26
C LEU A 675 4.11 10.38 -23.79
N ASN A 676 4.45 9.36 -24.56
CA ASN A 676 4.27 9.38 -26.03
C ASN A 676 2.78 9.38 -26.42
N ALA A 677 1.93 8.64 -25.68
CA ALA A 677 0.50 8.58 -25.95
C ALA A 677 -0.24 9.89 -25.63
N VAL A 678 0.26 10.64 -24.65
CA VAL A 678 -0.35 11.92 -24.22
C VAL A 678 -0.41 12.93 -25.37
N HIS A 679 0.66 13.08 -26.13
CA HIS A 679 0.70 14.04 -27.25
C HIS A 679 -0.44 13.77 -28.26
N GLN A 680 -0.63 12.51 -28.69
CA GLN A 680 -1.71 12.11 -29.58
C GLN A 680 -3.10 12.32 -28.95
N ALA A 681 -3.23 12.06 -27.66
CA ALA A 681 -4.49 12.27 -26.93
C ALA A 681 -4.85 13.76 -26.87
N VAL A 682 -3.89 14.64 -26.63
CA VAL A 682 -4.09 16.10 -26.65
C VAL A 682 -4.51 16.56 -28.03
N GLU A 683 -3.82 16.14 -29.09
CA GLU A 683 -4.17 16.52 -30.50
C GLU A 683 -5.61 16.08 -30.85
N THR A 684 -6.04 14.92 -30.37
CA THR A 684 -7.39 14.40 -30.65
C THR A 684 -8.48 15.20 -29.93
N LEU A 685 -8.17 15.81 -28.80
CA LEU A 685 -9.13 16.50 -27.92
C LEU A 685 -9.07 18.02 -28.02
N TYR A 686 -8.06 18.57 -28.74
CA TYR A 686 -7.83 20.02 -28.90
C TYR A 686 -8.72 20.64 -29.99
#